data_f1c94e6a0354d0ac634cf308d9e78924
#
_entry.id   f1c94e6a0354d0ac634cf308d9e78924
#
_cell.length_a   1.000
_cell.length_b   1.000
_cell.length_c   1.000
_cell.angle_alpha   90.00
_cell.angle_beta   90.00
_cell.angle_gamma   90.00
#
_symmetry.space_group_name_H-M   'P 1'
#
loop_
_entity.id
_entity.type
_entity.pdbx_description
1 polymer ?
#
loop_
_entity_poly.entity_id
_entity_poly.type
_entity_poly.pdbx_seq_one_letter_code
_entity_poly.pdbx_strand_id
1 'polypeptide(L)'
;MLVSKRYVQALLIIGLMTFAISIPFLNRAFASVTDIGNAGVFELDGNIVKDSTPSLAFPTDWSALFSNTGAKLALPPGGVDSGWTNDGPHSVPETTTFTTGSKDTLDIANNGWQCTGTNNLTPKDDILHAYSFAIRPVNGSRAGHLLIYGAFERFANNGAGDVGYWLLADPSVSCVTSGPTTSFSGAHTVGDLLVVGEFTTGGAVTTLSVIEWTGTGPCATPAGPNLCLLTTPGNADCQLASSSDNVCARVNIASQSPITTPWATQDKTSSANQLATAEFFEVGLDITNLLPSSSGCFNKFLFDTRTSPSTTATLKDYAEGILATCPTAGISTTVAPTPIALGSSASDTATVTLTNAAAVVSGTVTFNVYGPFSSAPTSMSCTPASLVTPFSPDTKTIGPGTTPQSVTSDPLTPTFPGYYAWIATYNPAGVVNGNIVSTTCADSGEILVVISASISTTVSPSTITFGGSATDTATVTLIPGTAMVSGTIDFRVYGPVATNLPTCTVPAGSFLGVVIGPGVSPQSVTSGAFTPTATGFYFWIATYNPAGAANGNTVSTTCGDNGETLQVVTIPKITAFSFTNTPTNNDPTLGSGTVTYAFTIHNFGATPVTLGGTLAVSGTASVTCTGGNTLTLSGSLAANADVQFSRTCTYTGTSGQNVSATIDATFTDPNGLTGTVSGSPSTYIFTVQRS
;
A
#
# COMPACT_ATOMS: atom_id res chain seq x y z
N MET A 1 -26.40 -7.96 -84.76
CA MET A 1 -26.50 -7.64 -83.29
C MET A 1 -26.87 -8.84 -82.42
N LEU A 2 -26.85 -10.05 -82.94
CA LEU A 2 -27.18 -11.34 -82.25
C LEU A 2 -25.95 -12.20 -81.88
N VAL A 3 -24.78 -11.87 -82.41
CA VAL A 3 -23.53 -12.64 -82.17
C VAL A 3 -22.81 -12.22 -80.88
N SER A 4 -23.03 -11.00 -80.37
CA SER A 4 -22.38 -10.48 -79.18
C SER A 4 -22.91 -11.05 -77.84
N LYS A 5 -24.21 -11.46 -77.78
CA LYS A 5 -24.80 -12.01 -76.54
C LYS A 5 -24.37 -13.44 -76.20
N ARG A 6 -23.99 -14.21 -77.24
CA ARG A 6 -23.58 -15.62 -77.01
C ARG A 6 -22.13 -15.71 -76.50
N TYR A 7 -21.26 -14.81 -76.87
CA TYR A 7 -19.88 -14.79 -76.40
C TYR A 7 -19.77 -14.27 -74.96
N VAL A 8 -20.64 -13.33 -74.54
CA VAL A 8 -20.68 -12.85 -73.17
C VAL A 8 -21.21 -13.92 -72.21
N GLN A 9 -22.20 -14.72 -72.63
CA GLN A 9 -22.71 -15.85 -71.83
C GLN A 9 -21.70 -16.99 -71.73
N ALA A 10 -20.94 -17.29 -72.77
CA ALA A 10 -19.89 -18.32 -72.74
C ALA A 10 -18.71 -17.90 -71.86
N LEU A 11 -18.30 -16.62 -71.87
CA LEU A 11 -17.27 -16.10 -70.97
C LEU A 11 -17.72 -16.03 -69.52
N LEU A 12 -19.02 -15.79 -69.22
CA LEU A 12 -19.57 -15.79 -67.87
C LEU A 12 -19.64 -17.22 -67.31
N ILE A 13 -19.97 -18.21 -68.15
CA ILE A 13 -20.04 -19.65 -67.75
C ILE A 13 -18.62 -20.21 -67.53
N ILE A 14 -17.64 -19.82 -68.32
CA ILE A 14 -16.24 -20.22 -68.14
C ILE A 14 -15.65 -19.53 -66.86
N GLY A 15 -15.98 -18.25 -66.61
CA GLY A 15 -15.60 -17.55 -65.40
C GLY A 15 -16.22 -18.12 -64.15
N LEU A 16 -17.50 -18.56 -64.19
CA LEU A 16 -18.17 -19.24 -63.10
C LEU A 16 -17.67 -20.68 -62.89
N MET A 17 -17.32 -21.41 -63.95
CA MET A 17 -16.73 -22.76 -63.80
C MET A 17 -15.28 -22.69 -63.27
N THR A 18 -14.49 -21.71 -63.63
CA THR A 18 -13.15 -21.55 -63.02
C THR A 18 -13.22 -21.08 -61.58
N PHE A 19 -14.22 -20.29 -61.20
CA PHE A 19 -14.43 -19.90 -59.79
C PHE A 19 -15.01 -21.06 -58.96
N ALA A 20 -15.86 -21.92 -59.54
CA ALA A 20 -16.42 -23.09 -58.85
C ALA A 20 -15.40 -24.25 -58.69
N ILE A 21 -14.36 -24.31 -59.51
CA ILE A 21 -13.31 -25.35 -59.40
C ILE A 21 -12.20 -24.89 -58.43
N SER A 22 -12.03 -23.56 -58.20
CA SER A 22 -11.06 -23.05 -57.23
C SER A 22 -11.58 -23.01 -55.80
N ILE A 23 -12.90 -23.05 -55.56
CA ILE A 23 -13.48 -23.05 -54.20
C ILE A 23 -13.16 -24.33 -53.40
N PRO A 24 -13.13 -25.54 -53.98
CA PRO A 24 -12.71 -26.72 -53.21
C PRO A 24 -11.25 -26.77 -52.83
N PHE A 25 -10.38 -26.02 -53.56
CA PHE A 25 -8.95 -25.95 -53.24
C PHE A 25 -8.61 -24.86 -52.20
N LEU A 26 -9.39 -23.78 -52.10
CA LEU A 26 -9.21 -22.81 -51.03
C LEU A 26 -9.78 -23.29 -49.67
N ASN A 27 -10.76 -24.16 -49.66
CA ASN A 27 -11.32 -24.72 -48.41
C ASN A 27 -10.50 -25.91 -47.84
N ARG A 28 -9.44 -26.32 -48.50
CA ARG A 28 -8.49 -27.30 -47.95
C ARG A 28 -7.29 -26.68 -47.23
N ALA A 29 -7.18 -25.36 -47.22
CA ALA A 29 -6.04 -24.66 -46.61
C ALA A 29 -6.20 -24.39 -45.08
N PHE A 30 -7.37 -24.72 -44.50
CA PHE A 30 -7.58 -24.70 -43.07
C PHE A 30 -8.29 -26.00 -42.68
N ALA A 31 -7.55 -27.10 -42.64
CA ALA A 31 -7.95 -28.22 -41.81
C ALA A 31 -8.10 -27.68 -40.40
N SER A 32 -9.33 -27.64 -39.88
CA SER A 32 -9.53 -27.26 -38.47
C SER A 32 -8.74 -28.26 -37.65
N VAL A 33 -7.91 -27.72 -36.74
CA VAL A 33 -7.22 -28.51 -35.71
C VAL A 33 -8.26 -29.26 -34.92
N THR A 34 -8.39 -30.54 -35.16
CA THR A 34 -9.43 -31.38 -34.56
C THR A 34 -8.84 -32.40 -33.60
N ASP A 35 -7.52 -32.49 -33.50
CA ASP A 35 -6.83 -33.60 -32.85
C ASP A 35 -5.66 -33.14 -31.97
N ILE A 36 -5.28 -33.94 -30.97
CA ILE A 36 -4.10 -33.76 -30.13
C ILE A 36 -2.80 -34.01 -30.88
N GLY A 37 -2.80 -35.06 -31.76
CA GLY A 37 -1.71 -35.39 -32.66
C GLY A 37 -2.00 -34.92 -34.07
N ASN A 38 -1.08 -34.99 -34.99
CA ASN A 38 -1.14 -34.82 -36.45
C ASN A 38 -2.02 -33.75 -37.11
N ALA A 39 -2.79 -32.99 -36.37
CA ALA A 39 -3.77 -32.08 -36.97
C ALA A 39 -3.67 -30.63 -36.48
N GLY A 40 -2.48 -30.14 -36.07
CA GLY A 40 -2.32 -28.74 -36.18
C GLY A 40 -1.88 -27.90 -35.01
N VAL A 41 -1.50 -28.44 -33.85
CA VAL A 41 -0.87 -27.64 -32.77
C VAL A 41 0.59 -28.01 -32.61
N PHE A 42 0.89 -29.28 -32.58
CA PHE A 42 2.21 -29.85 -32.36
C PHE A 42 2.41 -31.11 -33.19
N GLU A 43 3.61 -31.34 -33.71
CA GLU A 43 3.98 -32.57 -34.41
C GLU A 43 4.12 -33.70 -33.38
N LEU A 44 3.28 -34.73 -33.46
CA LEU A 44 3.44 -36.01 -32.77
C LEU A 44 3.61 -37.08 -33.80
N ASP A 45 4.76 -37.11 -34.45
CA ASP A 45 5.00 -37.91 -35.63
C ASP A 45 6.12 -38.95 -35.47
N GLY A 46 6.80 -38.97 -34.31
CA GLY A 46 7.88 -39.88 -33.96
C GLY A 46 9.24 -39.36 -34.34
N ASN A 47 9.38 -38.08 -34.56
CA ASN A 47 10.70 -37.46 -34.74
C ASN A 47 10.80 -36.12 -33.96
N ILE A 48 11.94 -35.45 -34.01
CA ILE A 48 12.27 -34.28 -33.16
C ILE A 48 12.34 -32.99 -34.01
N VAL A 49 12.57 -33.16 -35.33
CA VAL A 49 12.88 -32.06 -36.20
C VAL A 49 11.65 -31.66 -36.99
N LYS A 50 11.23 -30.42 -36.81
CA LYS A 50 10.04 -29.88 -37.49
C LYS A 50 10.07 -30.13 -39.01
N ASP A 51 9.01 -30.71 -39.49
CA ASP A 51 8.79 -30.99 -40.90
C ASP A 51 8.69 -29.72 -41.75
N SER A 52 9.36 -29.75 -42.90
CA SER A 52 9.34 -28.63 -43.87
C SER A 52 8.21 -28.72 -44.90
N THR A 53 7.48 -29.83 -44.94
CA THR A 53 6.45 -30.12 -45.94
C THR A 53 5.15 -29.41 -45.56
N PRO A 54 4.59 -28.50 -46.39
CA PRO A 54 3.41 -27.71 -46.04
C PRO A 54 2.15 -28.52 -45.67
N SER A 55 2.02 -29.77 -46.13
CA SER A 55 0.90 -30.68 -45.81
C SER A 55 1.06 -31.37 -44.44
N LEU A 56 2.25 -31.32 -43.85
CA LEU A 56 2.62 -31.93 -42.56
C LEU A 56 3.23 -30.90 -41.58
N ALA A 57 3.44 -29.67 -42.05
CA ALA A 57 4.05 -28.60 -41.23
C ALA A 57 3.03 -28.08 -40.20
N PHE A 58 3.19 -28.50 -38.97
CA PHE A 58 2.51 -27.95 -37.81
C PHE A 58 3.17 -26.68 -37.32
N PRO A 59 2.51 -25.89 -36.44
CA PRO A 59 3.11 -24.69 -35.89
C PRO A 59 4.44 -24.92 -35.21
N THR A 60 4.65 -26.07 -34.54
CA THR A 60 5.86 -26.35 -33.80
C THR A 60 6.16 -27.84 -33.62
N ASP A 61 7.42 -28.15 -33.32
CA ASP A 61 7.96 -29.43 -32.91
C ASP A 61 9.10 -29.19 -31.90
N TRP A 62 9.69 -30.21 -31.30
CA TRP A 62 10.71 -30.17 -30.26
C TRP A 62 11.91 -29.33 -30.67
N SER A 63 12.41 -29.45 -31.89
CA SER A 63 13.52 -28.66 -32.41
C SER A 63 13.25 -27.14 -32.48
N ALA A 64 11.97 -26.74 -32.48
CA ALA A 64 11.58 -25.33 -32.45
C ALA A 64 11.47 -24.77 -31.03
N LEU A 65 11.46 -25.63 -30.00
CA LEU A 65 11.30 -25.27 -28.60
C LEU A 65 12.61 -25.19 -27.84
N PHE A 66 13.63 -25.93 -28.30
CA PHE A 66 14.91 -26.03 -27.59
C PHE A 66 16.08 -25.84 -28.54
N SER A 67 17.13 -25.19 -28.03
CA SER A 67 18.40 -25.03 -28.72
C SER A 67 19.20 -26.34 -28.76
N ASN A 68 20.30 -26.34 -29.47
CA ASN A 68 21.25 -27.49 -29.48
C ASN A 68 21.92 -27.80 -28.13
N THR A 69 21.66 -27.01 -27.11
CA THR A 69 22.10 -27.24 -25.72
C THR A 69 20.95 -27.51 -24.77
N GLY A 70 19.73 -27.70 -25.27
CA GLY A 70 18.53 -27.87 -24.46
C GLY A 70 17.98 -26.58 -23.83
N ALA A 71 18.56 -25.40 -24.14
CA ALA A 71 18.05 -24.14 -23.63
C ALA A 71 16.71 -23.78 -24.29
N LYS A 72 15.76 -23.31 -23.49
CA LYS A 72 14.42 -22.88 -23.97
C LYS A 72 14.56 -21.80 -25.06
N LEU A 73 13.80 -21.95 -26.13
CA LEU A 73 13.63 -20.93 -27.18
C LEU A 73 12.31 -20.16 -26.97
N ALA A 74 12.05 -19.20 -27.84
CA ALA A 74 10.79 -18.46 -27.81
C ALA A 74 9.61 -19.38 -28.10
N LEU A 75 8.59 -19.33 -27.25
CA LEU A 75 7.40 -20.16 -27.40
C LEU A 75 6.53 -19.68 -28.56
N PRO A 76 5.82 -20.60 -29.24
CA PRO A 76 4.84 -20.25 -30.27
C PRO A 76 3.63 -19.52 -29.63
N PRO A 77 2.78 -18.85 -30.46
CA PRO A 77 1.55 -18.22 -29.96
C PRO A 77 0.68 -19.18 -29.18
N GLY A 78 0.31 -18.79 -27.94
CA GLY A 78 -0.42 -19.65 -27.01
C GLY A 78 0.47 -20.56 -26.17
N GLY A 79 1.77 -20.61 -26.41
CA GLY A 79 2.71 -21.37 -25.57
C GLY A 79 2.68 -20.87 -24.11
N VAL A 80 2.63 -21.82 -23.17
CA VAL A 80 2.56 -21.55 -21.72
C VAL A 80 3.93 -21.70 -21.10
N ASP A 81 4.55 -22.87 -21.26
CA ASP A 81 5.92 -23.15 -20.84
C ASP A 81 6.49 -24.35 -21.59
N SER A 82 7.80 -24.51 -21.54
CA SER A 82 8.52 -25.70 -22.01
C SER A 82 9.59 -26.09 -20.99
N GLY A 83 9.89 -27.35 -20.87
CA GLY A 83 10.91 -27.87 -19.96
C GLY A 83 11.80 -28.89 -20.65
N TRP A 84 13.09 -28.88 -20.37
CA TRP A 84 14.06 -29.82 -20.92
C TRP A 84 15.02 -30.23 -19.81
N THR A 85 15.36 -31.51 -19.75
CA THR A 85 16.34 -32.04 -18.82
C THR A 85 17.28 -33.02 -19.53
N ASN A 86 18.54 -32.95 -19.16
CA ASN A 86 19.57 -33.88 -19.60
C ASN A 86 19.85 -34.84 -18.44
N ASP A 87 19.55 -36.10 -18.63
CA ASP A 87 19.89 -37.13 -17.66
C ASP A 87 21.36 -37.53 -17.75
N GLY A 88 21.97 -37.32 -18.89
CA GLY A 88 23.37 -37.56 -19.16
C GLY A 88 23.60 -38.73 -20.12
N PRO A 89 24.87 -39.02 -20.46
CA PRO A 89 25.21 -40.20 -21.21
C PRO A 89 25.06 -41.42 -20.34
N HIS A 90 24.68 -42.55 -20.95
CA HIS A 90 24.64 -43.84 -20.26
C HIS A 90 25.86 -44.07 -19.40
N SER A 91 25.67 -44.32 -18.12
CA SER A 91 26.74 -44.61 -17.17
C SER A 91 26.44 -45.86 -16.33
N VAL A 92 27.51 -46.46 -15.78
CA VAL A 92 27.37 -47.59 -14.86
C VAL A 92 28.31 -47.37 -13.68
N PRO A 93 27.79 -47.07 -12.49
CA PRO A 93 26.37 -46.97 -12.10
C PRO A 93 25.72 -45.64 -12.61
N GLU A 94 24.39 -45.73 -12.84
CA GLU A 94 23.58 -44.59 -13.22
C GLU A 94 23.27 -43.69 -12.00
N THR A 95 23.13 -42.36 -12.23
CA THR A 95 23.00 -41.36 -11.17
C THR A 95 21.58 -40.95 -10.84
N THR A 96 20.61 -41.23 -11.70
CA THR A 96 19.20 -40.79 -11.62
C THR A 96 18.23 -41.96 -11.57
N THR A 97 18.40 -42.85 -10.58
CA THR A 97 17.61 -44.08 -10.50
C THR A 97 16.71 -44.13 -9.28
N PHE A 98 15.55 -44.78 -9.44
CA PHE A 98 14.72 -45.16 -8.29
C PHE A 98 15.37 -46.35 -7.53
N THR A 99 15.17 -46.36 -6.21
CA THR A 99 15.53 -47.55 -5.45
C THR A 99 14.52 -48.65 -5.59
N THR A 100 14.92 -49.92 -5.43
CA THR A 100 14.04 -51.07 -5.42
C THR A 100 12.90 -50.91 -4.43
N GLY A 101 11.65 -50.97 -4.92
CA GLY A 101 10.45 -50.81 -4.09
C GLY A 101 9.65 -49.52 -4.38
N SER A 102 10.24 -48.53 -5.05
CA SER A 102 9.48 -47.37 -5.52
C SER A 102 8.42 -47.75 -6.55
N LYS A 103 7.21 -47.23 -6.41
CA LYS A 103 6.03 -47.54 -7.25
C LYS A 103 5.13 -46.31 -7.31
N ASP A 104 4.34 -46.19 -8.37
CA ASP A 104 3.36 -45.09 -8.53
C ASP A 104 2.29 -45.04 -7.43
N THR A 105 1.97 -46.21 -6.85
CA THR A 105 0.96 -46.33 -5.79
C THR A 105 1.41 -45.77 -4.42
N LEU A 106 2.67 -45.42 -4.29
CA LEU A 106 3.27 -44.85 -3.08
C LEU A 106 3.33 -43.33 -3.20
N ASP A 107 2.95 -42.63 -2.11
CA ASP A 107 3.14 -41.19 -2.05
C ASP A 107 4.63 -40.85 -2.06
N ILE A 108 5.01 -39.73 -2.70
CA ILE A 108 6.38 -39.20 -2.70
C ILE A 108 6.80 -38.90 -1.27
N ALA A 109 5.89 -38.32 -0.46
CA ALA A 109 6.12 -38.05 0.94
C ALA A 109 6.41 -39.31 1.74
N ASN A 110 7.08 -39.15 2.89
CA ASN A 110 7.36 -40.24 3.85
C ASN A 110 8.19 -41.41 3.27
N ASN A 111 9.10 -41.10 2.37
CA ASN A 111 9.98 -42.07 1.68
C ASN A 111 9.22 -43.10 0.82
N GLY A 112 8.10 -42.73 0.28
CA GLY A 112 7.37 -43.58 -0.69
C GLY A 112 8.15 -43.73 -2.00
N TRP A 113 8.70 -42.63 -2.50
CA TRP A 113 9.67 -42.64 -3.59
C TRP A 113 11.08 -42.43 -3.04
N GLN A 114 11.97 -43.33 -3.41
CA GLN A 114 13.39 -43.27 -3.02
C GLN A 114 14.26 -43.27 -4.25
N CYS A 115 15.32 -42.50 -4.22
CA CYS A 115 16.28 -42.40 -5.32
C CYS A 115 17.70 -42.79 -4.88
N THR A 116 18.51 -43.15 -5.83
CA THR A 116 19.91 -43.48 -5.61
C THR A 116 20.74 -43.14 -6.84
N GLY A 117 22.04 -42.86 -6.64
CA GLY A 117 23.00 -42.67 -7.73
C GLY A 117 23.91 -43.87 -7.95
N THR A 118 23.48 -45.08 -7.60
CA THR A 118 24.37 -46.24 -7.63
C THR A 118 23.76 -47.52 -8.22
N ASN A 119 22.56 -47.43 -8.83
CA ASN A 119 21.96 -48.56 -9.49
C ASN A 119 22.57 -48.81 -10.90
N ASN A 120 22.69 -50.10 -11.26
CA ASN A 120 23.03 -50.47 -12.60
C ASN A 120 21.72 -50.68 -13.39
N LEU A 121 21.43 -49.80 -14.34
CA LEU A 121 20.31 -49.96 -15.24
C LEU A 121 20.59 -50.90 -16.41
N THR A 122 19.54 -51.52 -16.94
CA THR A 122 19.66 -52.15 -18.27
C THR A 122 19.63 -51.03 -19.33
N PRO A 123 20.45 -51.18 -20.43
CA PRO A 123 20.51 -50.12 -21.43
C PRO A 123 19.18 -49.69 -22.05
N LYS A 124 18.16 -50.50 -22.01
CA LYS A 124 16.80 -50.14 -22.53
C LYS A 124 15.99 -49.29 -21.57
N ASP A 125 16.37 -49.31 -20.29
CA ASP A 125 15.65 -48.58 -19.22
C ASP A 125 16.30 -47.24 -18.92
N ASP A 126 17.37 -46.88 -19.57
CA ASP A 126 18.18 -45.70 -19.36
C ASP A 126 17.68 -44.52 -20.24
N ILE A 127 17.33 -43.39 -19.61
CA ILE A 127 16.86 -42.17 -20.23
C ILE A 127 18.05 -41.26 -20.53
N LEU A 128 18.12 -40.68 -21.73
CA LEU A 128 19.16 -39.75 -22.12
C LEU A 128 18.70 -38.29 -21.93
N HIS A 129 17.53 -37.97 -22.45
CA HIS A 129 16.90 -36.67 -22.32
C HIS A 129 15.40 -36.82 -22.15
N ALA A 130 14.80 -35.85 -21.43
CA ALA A 130 13.35 -35.73 -21.35
C ALA A 130 12.92 -34.27 -21.47
N TYR A 131 11.79 -34.04 -22.11
CA TYR A 131 11.28 -32.68 -22.32
C TYR A 131 9.76 -32.65 -22.35
N SER A 132 9.22 -31.49 -22.07
CA SER A 132 7.79 -31.26 -22.02
C SER A 132 7.45 -29.87 -22.55
N PHE A 133 6.24 -29.70 -23.09
CA PHE A 133 5.73 -28.46 -23.65
C PHE A 133 4.25 -28.30 -23.32
N ALA A 134 3.85 -27.12 -22.87
CA ALA A 134 2.48 -26.77 -22.58
C ALA A 134 2.01 -25.60 -23.46
N ILE A 135 0.82 -25.72 -24.02
CA ILE A 135 0.22 -24.70 -24.89
C ILE A 135 -1.29 -24.57 -24.66
N ARG A 136 -1.82 -23.37 -24.81
CA ARG A 136 -3.24 -23.09 -25.01
C ARG A 136 -3.44 -22.56 -26.43
N PRO A 137 -3.81 -23.42 -27.39
CA PRO A 137 -3.98 -22.97 -28.76
C PRO A 137 -4.91 -21.78 -28.86
N VAL A 138 -4.54 -20.80 -29.68
CA VAL A 138 -5.35 -19.58 -29.87
C VAL A 138 -6.47 -19.77 -30.88
N ASN A 139 -6.41 -20.86 -31.68
CA ASN A 139 -7.35 -21.19 -32.73
C ASN A 139 -7.62 -22.69 -32.74
N GLY A 140 -8.67 -23.11 -33.48
CA GLY A 140 -9.03 -24.50 -33.68
C GLY A 140 -10.05 -25.03 -32.68
N SER A 141 -10.38 -26.33 -32.77
CA SER A 141 -11.38 -27.00 -31.93
C SER A 141 -10.99 -27.08 -30.45
N ARG A 142 -9.69 -27.02 -30.15
CA ARG A 142 -9.14 -27.05 -28.81
C ARG A 142 -8.60 -25.67 -28.38
N ALA A 143 -9.09 -24.59 -28.99
CA ALA A 143 -8.70 -23.24 -28.61
C ALA A 143 -8.98 -22.98 -27.11
N GLY A 144 -7.98 -22.49 -26.38
CA GLY A 144 -8.05 -22.23 -24.94
C GLY A 144 -7.87 -23.48 -24.05
N HIS A 145 -7.91 -24.70 -24.58
CA HIS A 145 -7.59 -25.89 -23.80
C HIS A 145 -6.11 -25.90 -23.40
N LEU A 146 -5.79 -26.38 -22.22
CA LEU A 146 -4.43 -26.70 -21.87
C LEU A 146 -4.03 -28.01 -22.46
N LEU A 147 -3.16 -28.01 -23.47
CA LEU A 147 -2.55 -29.18 -24.05
C LEU A 147 -1.13 -29.30 -23.49
N ILE A 148 -0.73 -30.53 -23.12
CA ILE A 148 0.63 -30.80 -22.65
C ILE A 148 1.19 -31.94 -23.49
N TYR A 149 2.42 -31.73 -23.95
CA TYR A 149 3.20 -32.71 -24.71
C TYR A 149 4.42 -33.09 -23.88
N GLY A 150 4.80 -34.35 -23.93
CA GLY A 150 5.99 -34.87 -23.28
C GLY A 150 6.75 -35.79 -24.19
N ALA A 151 8.08 -35.83 -24.09
CA ALA A 151 8.91 -36.76 -24.82
C ALA A 151 10.17 -37.17 -24.04
N PHE A 152 10.72 -38.32 -24.35
CA PHE A 152 12.01 -38.74 -23.84
C PHE A 152 12.78 -39.60 -24.88
N GLU A 153 14.08 -39.63 -24.72
CA GLU A 153 15.04 -40.43 -25.46
C GLU A 153 15.59 -41.53 -24.56
N ARG A 154 15.69 -42.77 -25.03
CA ARG A 154 16.34 -43.86 -24.29
C ARG A 154 17.62 -44.34 -24.97
N PHE A 155 18.53 -44.90 -24.19
CA PHE A 155 19.85 -45.31 -24.67
C PHE A 155 19.83 -46.54 -25.61
N ALA A 156 18.87 -47.47 -25.48
CA ALA A 156 18.85 -48.65 -26.32
C ALA A 156 17.42 -49.22 -26.51
N ASN A 157 17.23 -49.90 -27.66
CA ASN A 157 15.96 -50.51 -28.05
C ASN A 157 15.95 -52.07 -27.93
N ASN A 158 16.85 -52.64 -27.12
CA ASN A 158 16.98 -54.06 -26.97
C ASN A 158 15.89 -54.79 -26.14
N GLY A 159 14.67 -54.27 -26.19
CA GLY A 159 13.46 -54.74 -25.52
C GLY A 159 12.31 -53.80 -25.67
N ALA A 160 11.09 -54.25 -25.35
CA ALA A 160 9.92 -53.36 -25.20
C ALA A 160 10.21 -52.27 -24.19
N GLY A 161 9.65 -51.07 -24.40
CA GLY A 161 9.73 -49.93 -23.48
C GLY A 161 8.46 -49.81 -22.67
N ASP A 162 8.61 -49.72 -21.36
CA ASP A 162 7.54 -49.37 -20.41
C ASP A 162 7.89 -48.02 -19.80
N VAL A 163 7.00 -47.05 -19.96
CA VAL A 163 7.24 -45.66 -19.59
C VAL A 163 6.16 -45.11 -18.66
N GLY A 164 6.53 -44.26 -17.72
CA GLY A 164 5.66 -43.36 -16.99
C GLY A 164 6.00 -41.92 -17.30
N TYR A 165 4.98 -41.11 -17.40
CA TYR A 165 5.10 -39.65 -17.51
C TYR A 165 4.20 -38.99 -16.48
N TRP A 166 4.81 -38.50 -15.42
CA TRP A 166 4.15 -37.75 -14.37
C TRP A 166 4.12 -36.25 -14.66
N LEU A 167 2.98 -35.65 -14.44
CA LEU A 167 2.76 -34.22 -14.35
C LEU A 167 2.42 -33.88 -12.91
N LEU A 168 3.27 -33.11 -12.23
CA LEU A 168 3.23 -32.89 -10.80
C LEU A 168 2.99 -31.42 -10.50
N ALA A 169 2.04 -31.11 -9.59
CA ALA A 169 1.71 -29.76 -9.19
C ALA A 169 2.72 -29.20 -8.16
N ASP A 170 3.28 -30.04 -7.28
CA ASP A 170 4.26 -29.64 -6.29
C ASP A 170 5.64 -29.34 -6.93
N PRO A 171 6.11 -28.08 -6.94
CA PRO A 171 7.40 -27.71 -7.53
C PRO A 171 8.61 -28.24 -6.74
N SER A 172 8.42 -28.74 -5.52
CA SER A 172 9.49 -29.20 -4.64
C SER A 172 9.86 -30.68 -4.86
N VAL A 173 9.12 -31.39 -5.72
CA VAL A 173 9.43 -32.78 -6.04
C VAL A 173 10.77 -32.85 -6.75
N SER A 174 11.74 -33.50 -6.09
CA SER A 174 13.08 -33.73 -6.62
C SER A 174 13.83 -34.74 -5.75
N CYS A 175 14.79 -35.45 -6.32
CA CYS A 175 15.69 -36.31 -5.55
C CYS A 175 16.67 -35.45 -4.74
N VAL A 176 16.65 -35.60 -3.44
CA VAL A 176 17.51 -34.88 -2.51
C VAL A 176 18.31 -35.80 -1.61
N THR A 177 19.56 -35.46 -1.39
CA THR A 177 20.42 -36.18 -0.43
C THR A 177 20.39 -35.45 0.91
N SER A 178 19.86 -36.10 1.95
CA SER A 178 19.84 -35.59 3.30
C SER A 178 20.62 -36.53 4.23
N GLY A 179 21.87 -36.20 4.49
CA GLY A 179 22.77 -37.07 5.27
C GLY A 179 23.06 -38.38 4.55
N PRO A 180 22.87 -39.54 5.21
CA PRO A 180 23.12 -40.85 4.61
C PRO A 180 21.99 -41.40 3.73
N THR A 181 20.84 -40.68 3.68
CA THR A 181 19.65 -41.10 2.95
C THR A 181 19.44 -40.22 1.72
N THR A 182 19.02 -40.84 0.63
CA THR A 182 18.62 -40.17 -0.60
C THR A 182 17.16 -40.54 -0.90
N SER A 183 16.30 -39.55 -0.99
CA SER A 183 14.88 -39.73 -1.22
C SER A 183 14.32 -38.56 -2.02
N PHE A 184 13.15 -38.75 -2.62
CA PHE A 184 12.43 -37.61 -3.18
C PHE A 184 11.88 -36.71 -2.07
N SER A 185 12.00 -35.42 -2.27
CA SER A 185 11.28 -34.37 -1.52
C SER A 185 9.91 -34.13 -2.15
N GLY A 186 9.06 -33.33 -1.48
CA GLY A 186 7.73 -33.00 -1.97
C GLY A 186 6.68 -34.07 -1.70
N ALA A 187 5.52 -33.93 -2.30
CA ALA A 187 4.37 -34.82 -2.15
C ALA A 187 3.50 -34.82 -3.41
N HIS A 188 2.74 -35.90 -3.62
CA HIS A 188 1.68 -35.86 -4.60
C HIS A 188 0.57 -34.91 -4.17
N THR A 189 0.03 -34.19 -5.16
CA THR A 189 -1.15 -33.34 -5.02
C THR A 189 -2.33 -34.02 -5.74
N VAL A 190 -3.52 -33.96 -5.16
CA VAL A 190 -4.73 -34.43 -5.85
C VAL A 190 -4.86 -33.69 -7.18
N GLY A 191 -4.99 -34.44 -8.28
CA GLY A 191 -4.95 -33.91 -9.63
C GLY A 191 -3.62 -34.09 -10.36
N ASP A 192 -2.57 -34.58 -9.70
CA ASP A 192 -1.36 -35.01 -10.41
C ASP A 192 -1.72 -36.12 -11.40
N LEU A 193 -1.11 -36.10 -12.59
CA LEU A 193 -1.41 -37.05 -13.67
C LEU A 193 -0.22 -37.96 -13.95
N LEU A 194 -0.49 -39.22 -14.10
CA LEU A 194 0.42 -40.24 -14.62
C LEU A 194 -0.08 -40.73 -15.98
N VAL A 195 0.75 -40.66 -16.98
CA VAL A 195 0.56 -41.42 -18.24
C VAL A 195 1.44 -42.64 -18.18
N VAL A 196 0.84 -43.82 -18.41
CA VAL A 196 1.58 -45.09 -18.52
C VAL A 196 1.48 -45.58 -19.96
N GLY A 197 2.60 -45.87 -20.58
CA GLY A 197 2.69 -46.38 -21.94
C GLY A 197 3.58 -47.59 -22.05
N GLU A 198 3.25 -48.50 -23.02
CA GLU A 198 4.08 -49.59 -23.44
C GLU A 198 4.24 -49.55 -24.97
N PHE A 199 5.43 -49.78 -25.44
CA PHE A 199 5.70 -49.87 -26.89
C PHE A 199 6.71 -50.96 -27.21
N THR A 200 6.56 -51.53 -28.41
CA THR A 200 7.39 -52.61 -28.91
C THR A 200 8.74 -52.15 -29.42
N THR A 201 9.68 -53.05 -29.63
CA THR A 201 10.97 -52.79 -30.29
C THR A 201 10.85 -52.28 -31.73
N GLY A 202 9.67 -52.42 -32.35
CA GLY A 202 9.37 -51.87 -33.67
C GLY A 202 8.75 -50.48 -33.67
N GLY A 203 8.55 -49.86 -32.48
CA GLY A 203 7.97 -48.53 -32.31
C GLY A 203 6.43 -48.51 -32.28
N ALA A 204 5.74 -49.67 -32.17
CA ALA A 204 4.28 -49.66 -32.00
C ALA A 204 3.91 -49.42 -30.54
N VAL A 205 3.09 -48.41 -30.26
CA VAL A 205 2.49 -48.17 -28.93
C VAL A 205 1.34 -49.16 -28.72
N THR A 206 1.47 -50.01 -27.72
CA THR A 206 0.53 -51.13 -27.46
C THR A 206 -0.46 -50.82 -26.36
N THR A 207 -0.06 -50.07 -25.37
CA THR A 207 -0.90 -49.59 -24.24
C THR A 207 -0.64 -48.13 -23.96
N LEU A 208 -1.72 -47.41 -23.60
CA LEU A 208 -1.65 -46.05 -23.11
C LEU A 208 -2.80 -45.83 -22.13
N SER A 209 -2.49 -45.31 -20.96
CA SER A 209 -3.48 -45.02 -19.93
C SER A 209 -3.15 -43.69 -19.23
N VAL A 210 -4.17 -42.92 -18.92
CA VAL A 210 -4.03 -41.69 -18.10
C VAL A 210 -4.69 -41.92 -16.74
N ILE A 211 -3.97 -41.69 -15.71
CA ILE A 211 -4.29 -42.00 -14.33
C ILE A 211 -4.13 -40.75 -13.49
N GLU A 212 -5.09 -40.45 -12.60
CA GLU A 212 -5.05 -39.32 -11.69
C GLU A 212 -4.65 -39.80 -10.30
N TRP A 213 -3.82 -39.02 -9.62
CA TRP A 213 -3.62 -39.15 -8.19
C TRP A 213 -4.80 -38.50 -7.44
N THR A 214 -5.64 -39.33 -6.81
CA THR A 214 -6.84 -38.91 -6.09
C THR A 214 -6.64 -38.96 -4.57
N GLY A 215 -5.52 -39.51 -4.07
CA GLY A 215 -5.33 -39.80 -2.67
C GLY A 215 -6.46 -40.69 -2.14
N THR A 216 -7.09 -40.27 -1.06
CA THR A 216 -8.28 -40.97 -0.50
C THR A 216 -9.61 -40.50 -1.10
N GLY A 217 -9.57 -39.68 -2.16
CA GLY A 217 -10.73 -39.13 -2.83
C GLY A 217 -11.56 -40.17 -3.60
N PRO A 218 -12.75 -39.80 -4.08
CA PRO A 218 -13.62 -40.70 -4.84
C PRO A 218 -12.97 -41.08 -6.20
N CYS A 219 -13.08 -42.35 -6.58
CA CYS A 219 -12.57 -42.86 -7.83
C CYS A 219 -13.59 -43.82 -8.46
N ALA A 220 -13.93 -43.58 -9.71
CA ALA A 220 -14.86 -44.43 -10.44
C ALA A 220 -14.20 -45.75 -10.92
N THR A 221 -12.93 -45.70 -11.31
CA THR A 221 -12.17 -46.83 -11.83
C THR A 221 -10.79 -46.89 -11.17
N PRO A 222 -10.65 -47.57 -10.02
CA PRO A 222 -9.38 -47.68 -9.33
C PRO A 222 -8.27 -48.31 -10.16
N ALA A 223 -7.12 -47.64 -10.25
CA ALA A 223 -5.91 -48.12 -10.89
C ALA A 223 -4.84 -48.57 -9.88
N GLY A 224 -5.17 -48.56 -8.61
CA GLY A 224 -4.32 -48.86 -7.47
C GLY A 224 -4.63 -47.96 -6.26
N PRO A 225 -3.98 -48.17 -5.12
CA PRO A 225 -4.07 -47.23 -3.99
C PRO A 225 -3.76 -45.81 -4.45
N ASN A 226 -4.62 -44.85 -4.06
CA ASN A 226 -4.52 -43.42 -4.37
C ASN A 226 -4.64 -43.04 -5.86
N LEU A 227 -4.86 -43.99 -6.76
CA LEU A 227 -4.82 -43.80 -8.21
C LEU A 227 -6.14 -44.15 -8.87
N CYS A 228 -6.61 -43.30 -9.79
CA CYS A 228 -7.85 -43.46 -10.52
C CYS A 228 -7.60 -43.38 -12.04
N LEU A 229 -8.03 -44.41 -12.76
CA LEU A 229 -7.98 -44.41 -14.22
C LEU A 229 -8.98 -43.40 -14.79
N LEU A 230 -8.48 -42.41 -15.52
CA LEU A 230 -9.30 -41.42 -16.21
C LEU A 230 -9.71 -41.92 -17.61
N THR A 231 -8.75 -42.42 -18.36
CA THR A 231 -9.03 -42.89 -19.73
C THR A 231 -7.95 -43.88 -20.21
N THR A 232 -8.40 -44.77 -21.12
CA THR A 232 -7.55 -45.55 -22.04
C THR A 232 -8.08 -45.26 -23.45
N PRO A 233 -7.29 -44.63 -24.32
CA PRO A 233 -7.79 -44.30 -25.68
C PRO A 233 -8.10 -45.54 -26.46
N GLY A 234 -9.06 -45.45 -27.40
CA GLY A 234 -9.42 -46.52 -28.28
C GLY A 234 -8.28 -46.93 -29.24
N ASN A 235 -7.40 -45.99 -29.52
CA ASN A 235 -6.13 -46.21 -30.20
C ASN A 235 -5.03 -45.39 -29.55
N ALA A 236 -3.96 -46.05 -29.15
CA ALA A 236 -2.85 -45.41 -28.46
C ALA A 236 -1.95 -44.56 -29.38
N ASP A 237 -1.84 -44.97 -30.66
CA ASP A 237 -0.97 -44.33 -31.66
C ASP A 237 -1.60 -43.05 -32.22
N CYS A 238 -0.92 -41.92 -32.14
CA CYS A 238 -1.37 -40.62 -32.63
C CYS A 238 -1.73 -40.60 -34.12
N GLN A 239 -1.15 -41.45 -34.96
CA GLN A 239 -1.51 -41.54 -36.37
C GLN A 239 -2.89 -42.18 -36.60
N LEU A 240 -3.38 -42.93 -35.64
CA LEU A 240 -4.65 -43.65 -35.67
C LEU A 240 -5.67 -43.12 -34.68
N ALA A 241 -5.26 -42.13 -33.85
CA ALA A 241 -6.12 -41.49 -32.87
C ALA A 241 -7.29 -40.75 -33.53
N SER A 242 -8.42 -40.71 -32.85
CA SER A 242 -9.60 -39.99 -33.35
C SER A 242 -9.57 -38.54 -32.82
N SER A 243 -10.32 -37.64 -33.48
CA SER A 243 -10.48 -36.26 -33.04
C SER A 243 -11.14 -36.13 -31.67
N SER A 244 -11.72 -37.17 -31.12
CA SER A 244 -12.30 -37.25 -29.78
C SER A 244 -11.31 -37.71 -28.72
N ASP A 245 -10.15 -38.24 -29.09
CA ASP A 245 -9.17 -38.74 -28.14
C ASP A 245 -8.51 -37.58 -27.42
N ASN A 246 -8.36 -37.71 -26.10
CA ASN A 246 -7.74 -36.73 -25.23
C ASN A 246 -6.29 -37.08 -24.90
N VAL A 247 -5.79 -38.19 -25.37
CA VAL A 247 -4.43 -38.67 -25.23
C VAL A 247 -4.04 -39.54 -26.42
N CYS A 248 -2.83 -39.37 -26.92
CA CYS A 248 -2.19 -40.32 -27.85
C CYS A 248 -0.67 -40.24 -27.67
N ALA A 249 0.05 -41.28 -28.11
CA ALA A 249 1.49 -41.33 -28.06
C ALA A 249 2.07 -41.81 -29.40
N ARG A 250 3.34 -41.51 -29.63
CA ARG A 250 4.07 -41.92 -30.82
C ARG A 250 5.49 -42.37 -30.46
N VAL A 251 6.03 -43.27 -31.20
CA VAL A 251 7.40 -43.77 -31.11
C VAL A 251 8.02 -43.78 -32.50
N ASN A 252 9.29 -43.49 -32.62
CA ASN A 252 9.97 -43.56 -33.90
C ASN A 252 10.04 -45.00 -34.43
N ILE A 253 9.60 -45.19 -35.67
CA ILE A 253 9.52 -46.51 -36.33
C ILE A 253 10.68 -46.75 -37.28
N ALA A 254 10.88 -47.98 -37.72
CA ALA A 254 12.00 -48.38 -38.57
C ALA A 254 12.09 -47.58 -39.90
N SER A 255 10.96 -47.16 -40.47
CA SER A 255 10.98 -46.32 -41.69
C SER A 255 11.41 -44.90 -41.51
N GLN A 256 11.47 -44.38 -40.24
CA GLN A 256 11.94 -43.06 -39.87
C GLN A 256 13.37 -43.09 -39.32
N SER A 257 13.83 -44.24 -38.86
CA SER A 257 15.12 -44.39 -38.13
C SER A 257 16.31 -44.54 -39.09
N PRO A 258 17.49 -43.95 -38.66
CA PRO A 258 17.67 -43.20 -37.44
C PRO A 258 17.10 -41.78 -37.55
N ILE A 259 16.44 -41.31 -36.51
CA ILE A 259 16.02 -39.88 -36.40
C ILE A 259 17.18 -39.04 -35.92
N THR A 260 17.20 -37.76 -36.32
CA THR A 260 18.28 -36.81 -35.94
C THR A 260 17.84 -35.93 -34.78
N THR A 261 18.74 -35.70 -33.84
CA THR A 261 18.53 -34.77 -32.73
C THR A 261 19.29 -33.46 -32.96
N PRO A 262 18.75 -32.29 -32.66
CA PRO A 262 19.46 -31.01 -32.79
C PRO A 262 20.51 -30.78 -31.67
N TRP A 263 20.41 -31.51 -30.58
CA TRP A 263 21.33 -31.51 -29.43
C TRP A 263 22.21 -32.78 -29.41
N ALA A 264 23.22 -32.70 -28.54
CA ALA A 264 24.14 -33.83 -28.38
C ALA A 264 23.40 -35.00 -27.72
N THR A 265 23.27 -36.10 -28.45
CA THR A 265 22.74 -37.39 -27.96
C THR A 265 23.58 -38.53 -28.48
N GLN A 266 23.63 -39.64 -27.74
CA GLN A 266 24.31 -40.84 -28.18
C GLN A 266 23.60 -42.07 -27.66
N ASP A 267 22.90 -42.75 -28.57
CA ASP A 267 22.35 -44.07 -28.29
C ASP A 267 23.44 -45.16 -28.37
N LYS A 268 23.05 -46.40 -28.16
CA LYS A 268 23.97 -47.52 -28.11
C LYS A 268 24.53 -47.91 -29.48
N THR A 269 23.87 -47.62 -30.57
CA THR A 269 24.13 -48.22 -31.90
C THR A 269 24.24 -47.23 -33.03
N SER A 270 23.63 -46.06 -32.93
CA SER A 270 23.62 -45.04 -33.98
C SER A 270 24.84 -44.12 -33.95
N SER A 271 24.98 -43.31 -34.95
CA SER A 271 25.99 -42.22 -34.94
C SER A 271 25.62 -41.15 -33.95
N ALA A 272 26.58 -40.27 -33.57
CA ALA A 272 26.31 -39.14 -32.71
C ALA A 272 25.13 -38.29 -33.24
N ASN A 273 24.29 -37.80 -32.33
CA ASN A 273 23.06 -37.02 -32.60
C ASN A 273 22.03 -37.79 -33.45
N GLN A 274 21.93 -39.10 -33.26
CA GLN A 274 20.94 -39.97 -33.90
C GLN A 274 20.40 -40.96 -32.88
N LEU A 275 19.10 -41.36 -33.09
CA LEU A 275 18.40 -42.37 -32.32
C LEU A 275 17.87 -43.47 -33.25
N ALA A 276 18.07 -44.70 -32.86
CA ALA A 276 17.59 -45.87 -33.57
C ALA A 276 16.07 -46.04 -33.35
N THR A 277 15.45 -47.02 -34.08
CA THR A 277 14.05 -47.37 -33.92
C THR A 277 13.66 -47.63 -32.47
N ALA A 278 12.51 -47.12 -32.04
CA ALA A 278 11.95 -47.28 -30.72
C ALA A 278 12.84 -46.71 -29.56
N GLU A 279 13.64 -45.68 -29.84
CA GLU A 279 14.44 -44.97 -28.85
C GLU A 279 13.93 -43.56 -28.55
N PHE A 280 12.93 -43.07 -29.27
CA PHE A 280 12.24 -41.83 -29.04
C PHE A 280 10.76 -42.07 -28.82
N PHE A 281 10.21 -41.58 -27.71
CA PHE A 281 8.78 -41.66 -27.36
C PHE A 281 8.26 -40.25 -27.11
N GLU A 282 7.09 -39.94 -27.62
CA GLU A 282 6.37 -38.71 -27.37
C GLU A 282 4.89 -38.97 -27.12
N VAL A 283 4.24 -38.06 -26.35
CA VAL A 283 2.85 -38.16 -25.94
C VAL A 283 2.20 -36.76 -25.87
N GLY A 284 0.91 -36.69 -26.22
CA GLY A 284 0.12 -35.47 -26.07
C GLY A 284 -1.13 -35.72 -25.25
N LEU A 285 -1.50 -34.72 -24.43
CA LEU A 285 -2.67 -34.77 -23.54
C LEU A 285 -3.49 -33.48 -23.65
N ASP A 286 -4.83 -33.63 -23.67
CA ASP A 286 -5.76 -32.50 -23.43
C ASP A 286 -6.17 -32.49 -21.97
N ILE A 287 -5.46 -31.71 -21.18
CA ILE A 287 -5.67 -31.61 -19.73
C ILE A 287 -7.06 -31.04 -19.41
N THR A 288 -7.54 -30.10 -20.23
CA THR A 288 -8.87 -29.49 -20.02
C THR A 288 -9.99 -30.47 -20.09
N ASN A 289 -9.89 -31.44 -20.99
CA ASN A 289 -10.89 -32.51 -21.13
C ASN A 289 -10.66 -33.66 -20.14
N LEU A 290 -9.41 -33.95 -19.79
CA LEU A 290 -9.07 -35.03 -18.85
C LEU A 290 -9.45 -34.67 -17.42
N LEU A 291 -9.29 -33.39 -17.02
CA LEU A 291 -9.57 -32.87 -15.68
C LEU A 291 -10.57 -31.69 -15.72
N PRO A 292 -11.81 -31.89 -16.15
CA PRO A 292 -12.77 -30.82 -16.39
C PRO A 292 -13.22 -30.11 -15.09
N SER A 293 -13.13 -30.76 -13.94
CA SER A 293 -13.57 -30.26 -12.65
C SER A 293 -12.43 -29.63 -11.83
N SER A 294 -11.20 -29.84 -12.22
CA SER A 294 -10.01 -29.28 -11.61
C SER A 294 -9.29 -28.39 -12.63
N SER A 295 -8.85 -27.22 -12.21
CA SER A 295 -7.96 -26.39 -13.02
C SER A 295 -6.57 -27.03 -13.04
N GLY A 296 -6.43 -28.23 -13.61
CA GLY A 296 -5.18 -28.97 -13.66
C GLY A 296 -4.03 -28.07 -14.07
N CYS A 297 -3.09 -27.89 -13.18
CA CYS A 297 -1.86 -27.16 -13.45
C CYS A 297 -0.68 -27.88 -12.81
N PHE A 298 0.45 -27.79 -13.44
CA PHE A 298 1.63 -28.55 -13.07
C PHE A 298 2.85 -27.61 -13.05
N ASN A 299 3.77 -27.88 -12.16
CA ASN A 299 5.02 -27.16 -12.05
C ASN A 299 6.24 -28.03 -12.41
N LYS A 300 6.02 -29.35 -12.49
CA LYS A 300 7.06 -30.30 -12.84
C LYS A 300 6.53 -31.39 -13.76
N PHE A 301 7.45 -31.94 -14.52
CA PHE A 301 7.27 -33.23 -15.21
C PHE A 301 8.37 -34.20 -14.78
N LEU A 302 8.05 -35.48 -14.83
CA LEU A 302 9.01 -36.56 -14.59
C LEU A 302 8.69 -37.70 -15.51
N PHE A 303 9.64 -38.12 -16.35
CA PHE A 303 9.59 -39.38 -17.08
C PHE A 303 10.28 -40.44 -16.23
N ASP A 304 9.71 -41.66 -16.28
CA ASP A 304 10.34 -42.81 -15.70
C ASP A 304 10.28 -44.02 -16.65
N THR A 305 11.24 -44.94 -16.49
CA THR A 305 11.18 -46.28 -17.06
C THR A 305 10.81 -47.27 -15.98
N ARG A 306 10.17 -48.38 -16.37
CA ARG A 306 9.58 -49.32 -15.43
C ARG A 306 9.54 -50.76 -15.97
N THR A 307 9.18 -51.71 -15.09
CA THR A 307 9.20 -53.15 -15.45
C THR A 307 7.97 -53.63 -16.21
N SER A 308 6.91 -52.87 -16.23
CA SER A 308 5.65 -53.14 -16.92
C SER A 308 4.73 -51.94 -16.95
N PRO A 309 3.66 -51.89 -17.76
CA PRO A 309 2.70 -50.78 -17.74
C PRO A 309 1.76 -50.76 -16.52
N SER A 310 2.06 -51.48 -15.47
CA SER A 310 1.27 -51.52 -14.22
C SER A 310 1.69 -50.40 -13.25
N THR A 311 0.76 -49.78 -12.54
CA THR A 311 1.00 -48.82 -11.46
C THR A 311 1.71 -49.46 -10.26
N THR A 312 1.77 -50.78 -10.20
CA THR A 312 2.55 -51.52 -9.17
C THR A 312 3.92 -51.97 -9.68
N ALA A 313 4.28 -51.60 -10.90
CA ALA A 313 5.60 -51.88 -11.47
C ALA A 313 6.73 -51.26 -10.62
N THR A 314 7.89 -51.91 -10.69
CA THR A 314 9.09 -51.31 -10.09
C THR A 314 9.62 -50.21 -11.03
N LEU A 315 9.75 -48.98 -10.50
CA LEU A 315 10.34 -47.86 -11.19
C LEU A 315 11.86 -48.05 -11.27
N LYS A 316 12.44 -47.57 -12.37
CA LYS A 316 13.83 -47.83 -12.72
C LYS A 316 14.64 -46.52 -12.77
N ASP A 317 14.60 -45.87 -13.89
CA ASP A 317 15.26 -44.63 -14.19
C ASP A 317 14.25 -43.45 -14.17
N TYR A 318 14.75 -42.24 -13.98
CA TYR A 318 13.88 -41.06 -14.10
C TYR A 318 14.66 -39.86 -14.62
N ALA A 319 13.96 -38.99 -15.34
CA ALA A 319 14.40 -37.67 -15.72
C ALA A 319 13.32 -36.66 -15.38
N GLU A 320 13.64 -35.65 -14.55
CA GLU A 320 12.70 -34.66 -14.09
C GLU A 320 13.04 -33.24 -14.56
N GLY A 321 12.02 -32.43 -14.83
CA GLY A 321 12.20 -31.06 -15.26
C GLY A 321 11.07 -30.15 -14.80
N ILE A 322 11.22 -28.86 -15.05
CA ILE A 322 10.24 -27.82 -14.71
C ILE A 322 9.30 -27.63 -15.90
N LEU A 323 7.97 -27.62 -15.63
CA LEU A 323 6.92 -27.22 -16.57
C LEU A 323 5.91 -26.36 -15.84
N ALA A 324 6.13 -25.03 -15.82
CA ALA A 324 5.36 -24.11 -15.02
C ALA A 324 4.04 -23.71 -15.70
N THR A 325 2.99 -24.51 -15.51
CA THR A 325 1.65 -24.24 -16.01
C THR A 325 0.69 -23.69 -14.95
N CYS A 326 1.06 -23.77 -13.67
CA CYS A 326 0.28 -23.18 -12.57
C CYS A 326 0.29 -21.65 -12.65
N PRO A 327 -0.83 -21.00 -12.35
CA PRO A 327 -0.88 -19.55 -12.34
C PRO A 327 0.01 -18.99 -11.22
N THR A 328 0.67 -17.87 -11.50
CA THR A 328 1.34 -17.09 -10.46
C THR A 328 0.44 -15.95 -10.00
N ALA A 329 0.46 -15.68 -8.70
CA ALA A 329 -0.32 -14.60 -8.11
C ALA A 329 0.48 -13.31 -8.06
N GLY A 330 -0.21 -12.18 -8.28
CA GLY A 330 0.22 -10.85 -7.92
C GLY A 330 -0.76 -10.27 -6.92
N ILE A 331 -0.29 -9.40 -6.02
CA ILE A 331 -1.12 -8.67 -5.06
C ILE A 331 -0.79 -7.19 -5.12
N SER A 332 -1.79 -6.35 -5.07
CA SER A 332 -1.67 -4.90 -4.89
C SER A 332 -2.71 -4.43 -3.90
N THR A 333 -2.41 -3.35 -3.15
CA THR A 333 -3.31 -2.82 -2.14
C THR A 333 -3.47 -1.32 -2.25
N THR A 334 -4.53 -0.81 -1.60
CA THR A 334 -4.79 0.63 -1.51
C THR A 334 -5.50 0.94 -0.20
N VAL A 335 -4.82 1.70 0.66
CA VAL A 335 -5.38 2.22 1.91
C VAL A 335 -6.26 3.44 1.63
N ALA A 336 -7.49 3.41 2.12
CA ALA A 336 -8.42 4.53 1.97
C ALA A 336 -9.33 4.67 3.21
N PRO A 337 -9.69 5.93 3.57
CA PRO A 337 -9.07 7.18 3.12
C PRO A 337 -7.66 7.39 3.70
N THR A 338 -6.81 8.12 2.99
CA THR A 338 -5.52 8.61 3.49
C THR A 338 -5.22 9.96 2.83
N PRO A 339 -4.75 11.00 3.57
CA PRO A 339 -4.59 11.04 5.03
C PRO A 339 -5.93 11.10 5.78
N ILE A 340 -5.90 10.75 7.09
CA ILE A 340 -7.03 10.89 8.01
C ILE A 340 -6.69 11.78 9.20
N ALA A 341 -7.71 12.40 9.78
CA ALA A 341 -7.59 13.04 11.10
C ALA A 341 -7.55 11.99 12.22
N LEU A 342 -6.82 12.27 13.29
CA LEU A 342 -6.81 11.42 14.49
C LEU A 342 -8.26 11.19 15.00
N GLY A 343 -8.59 9.94 15.28
CA GLY A 343 -9.93 9.52 15.66
C GLY A 343 -10.84 9.06 14.50
N SER A 344 -10.39 9.22 13.26
CA SER A 344 -11.04 8.64 12.08
C SER A 344 -10.47 7.26 11.76
N SER A 345 -11.16 6.49 10.89
CA SER A 345 -10.74 5.15 10.48
C SER A 345 -10.40 5.07 9.01
N ALA A 346 -9.55 4.10 8.66
CA ALA A 346 -9.21 3.72 7.29
C ALA A 346 -9.16 2.20 7.16
N SER A 347 -9.35 1.70 5.94
CA SER A 347 -9.23 0.29 5.59
C SER A 347 -8.29 0.12 4.40
N ASP A 348 -7.72 -1.07 4.26
CA ASP A 348 -6.93 -1.45 3.11
C ASP A 348 -7.70 -2.42 2.21
N THR A 349 -7.64 -2.22 0.90
CA THR A 349 -8.26 -3.11 -0.09
C THR A 349 -7.17 -3.80 -0.91
N ALA A 350 -7.07 -5.10 -0.75
CA ALA A 350 -6.17 -5.95 -1.52
C ALA A 350 -6.86 -6.47 -2.79
N THR A 351 -6.16 -6.41 -3.90
CA THR A 351 -6.57 -6.99 -5.18
C THR A 351 -5.56 -8.06 -5.60
N VAL A 352 -6.04 -9.29 -5.75
CA VAL A 352 -5.25 -10.44 -6.18
C VAL A 352 -5.51 -10.71 -7.67
N THR A 353 -4.43 -10.83 -8.43
CA THR A 353 -4.44 -11.16 -9.85
C THR A 353 -3.68 -12.45 -10.11
N LEU A 354 -4.14 -13.27 -11.04
CA LEU A 354 -3.44 -14.47 -11.50
C LEU A 354 -3.03 -14.29 -12.95
N THR A 355 -1.89 -14.85 -13.32
CA THR A 355 -1.34 -14.75 -14.70
C THR A 355 -2.23 -15.38 -15.76
N ASN A 356 -3.06 -16.37 -15.40
CA ASN A 356 -4.05 -16.94 -16.29
C ASN A 356 -5.42 -16.30 -16.04
N ALA A 357 -5.97 -15.59 -17.01
CA ALA A 357 -7.25 -14.89 -16.92
C ALA A 357 -8.46 -15.79 -16.62
N ALA A 358 -8.38 -17.08 -16.90
CA ALA A 358 -9.40 -18.07 -16.56
C ALA A 358 -9.20 -18.69 -15.16
N ALA A 359 -8.08 -18.43 -14.50
CA ALA A 359 -7.79 -18.97 -13.17
C ALA A 359 -8.71 -18.37 -12.11
N VAL A 360 -8.99 -19.16 -11.09
CA VAL A 360 -9.88 -18.81 -9.99
C VAL A 360 -9.04 -18.37 -8.78
N VAL A 361 -9.22 -17.13 -8.35
CA VAL A 361 -8.69 -16.67 -7.05
C VAL A 361 -9.53 -17.29 -5.94
N SER A 362 -8.90 -18.01 -5.03
CA SER A 362 -9.52 -18.59 -3.84
C SER A 362 -8.47 -18.74 -2.75
N GLY A 363 -8.83 -18.36 -1.52
CA GLY A 363 -7.92 -18.43 -0.38
C GLY A 363 -8.23 -17.39 0.67
N THR A 364 -7.20 -16.85 1.30
CA THR A 364 -7.31 -15.78 2.30
C THR A 364 -6.30 -14.67 2.03
N VAL A 365 -6.65 -13.44 2.46
CA VAL A 365 -5.70 -12.32 2.57
C VAL A 365 -5.56 -11.97 4.03
N THR A 366 -4.33 -11.91 4.51
CA THR A 366 -4.00 -11.50 5.87
C THR A 366 -3.38 -10.10 5.83
N PHE A 367 -4.02 -9.14 6.52
CA PHE A 367 -3.56 -7.76 6.65
C PHE A 367 -2.85 -7.57 7.98
N ASN A 368 -1.65 -7.03 7.93
CA ASN A 368 -0.88 -6.60 9.09
C ASN A 368 -0.58 -5.11 9.00
N VAL A 369 -0.76 -4.39 10.11
CA VAL A 369 -0.49 -2.95 10.21
C VAL A 369 0.66 -2.71 11.16
N TYR A 370 1.55 -1.82 10.77
CA TYR A 370 2.74 -1.44 11.52
C TYR A 370 2.76 0.07 11.77
N GLY A 371 3.22 0.50 12.95
CA GLY A 371 3.29 1.91 13.32
C GLY A 371 2.84 2.15 14.77
N PRO A 372 2.66 3.43 15.20
CA PRO A 372 2.92 4.66 14.44
C PRO A 372 4.42 4.96 14.25
N PHE A 373 4.78 5.45 13.07
CA PHE A 373 6.15 5.93 12.78
C PHE A 373 6.15 7.46 12.76
N SER A 374 7.24 8.09 13.23
CA SER A 374 7.40 9.54 13.22
C SER A 374 7.71 10.12 11.84
N SER A 375 8.19 9.29 10.90
CA SER A 375 8.46 9.64 9.51
C SER A 375 7.90 8.55 8.58
N ALA A 376 7.81 8.84 7.28
CA ALA A 376 7.37 7.85 6.30
C ALA A 376 8.22 6.56 6.42
N PRO A 377 7.59 5.38 6.50
CA PRO A 377 8.29 4.11 6.68
C PRO A 377 9.13 3.75 5.46
N THR A 378 10.16 2.95 5.69
CA THR A 378 11.03 2.34 4.69
C THR A 378 10.81 0.84 4.66
N SER A 379 11.40 0.12 3.70
CA SER A 379 11.28 -1.33 3.59
C SER A 379 11.72 -2.11 4.84
N MET A 380 12.52 -1.51 5.71
CA MET A 380 12.98 -2.12 6.97
C MET A 380 12.19 -1.68 8.22
N SER A 381 11.17 -0.83 8.07
CA SER A 381 10.43 -0.27 9.21
C SER A 381 9.43 -1.25 9.82
N CYS A 382 8.87 -2.18 9.03
CA CYS A 382 7.86 -3.13 9.47
C CYS A 382 8.48 -4.31 10.23
N THR A 383 8.65 -4.15 11.51
CA THR A 383 9.18 -5.19 12.41
C THR A 383 8.11 -5.72 13.34
N PRO A 384 8.25 -6.93 13.91
CA PRO A 384 7.27 -7.43 14.89
C PRO A 384 7.01 -6.50 16.07
N ALA A 385 8.00 -5.69 16.47
CA ALA A 385 7.87 -4.72 17.56
C ALA A 385 6.98 -3.52 17.20
N SER A 386 6.80 -3.21 15.93
CA SER A 386 5.95 -2.12 15.43
C SER A 386 4.55 -2.59 15.01
N LEU A 387 4.21 -3.86 15.21
CA LEU A 387 2.92 -4.42 14.84
C LEU A 387 1.79 -3.82 15.68
N VAL A 388 0.73 -3.34 15.03
CA VAL A 388 -0.43 -2.72 15.69
C VAL A 388 -1.38 -3.82 16.18
N THR A 389 -1.42 -4.03 17.48
CA THR A 389 -2.32 -4.98 18.12
C THR A 389 -3.46 -4.24 18.88
N PRO A 390 -4.69 -4.79 18.99
CA PRO A 390 -5.11 -6.14 18.57
C PRO A 390 -5.56 -6.26 17.10
N PHE A 391 -5.42 -5.21 16.28
CA PHE A 391 -5.88 -5.22 14.89
C PHE A 391 -5.20 -6.31 14.04
N SER A 392 -3.90 -6.45 14.18
CA SER A 392 -3.12 -7.42 13.40
C SER A 392 -2.96 -8.77 14.12
N PRO A 393 -3.13 -9.92 13.40
CA PRO A 393 -3.50 -10.02 12.00
C PRO A 393 -5.02 -9.91 11.78
N ASP A 394 -5.45 -9.25 10.70
CA ASP A 394 -6.81 -9.28 10.20
C ASP A 394 -6.86 -10.17 8.94
N THR A 395 -7.58 -11.29 8.99
CA THR A 395 -7.62 -12.28 7.90
C THR A 395 -9.01 -12.35 7.29
N LYS A 396 -9.07 -12.18 5.97
CA LYS A 396 -10.30 -12.18 5.17
C LYS A 396 -10.27 -13.30 4.13
N THR A 397 -11.40 -13.94 3.90
CA THR A 397 -11.58 -14.87 2.78
C THR A 397 -11.69 -14.08 1.47
N ILE A 398 -11.00 -14.55 0.42
CA ILE A 398 -11.08 -13.99 -0.93
C ILE A 398 -11.50 -15.07 -1.92
N GLY A 399 -12.44 -14.74 -2.82
CA GLY A 399 -12.98 -15.71 -3.78
C GLY A 399 -13.93 -16.74 -3.13
N PRO A 400 -14.23 -17.87 -3.83
CA PRO A 400 -13.76 -18.18 -5.18
C PRO A 400 -14.37 -17.28 -6.26
N GLY A 401 -13.56 -16.85 -7.19
CA GLY A 401 -13.98 -16.04 -8.34
C GLY A 401 -12.88 -15.91 -9.39
N THR A 402 -13.25 -15.65 -10.65
CA THR A 402 -12.25 -15.41 -11.71
C THR A 402 -11.39 -14.19 -11.35
N THR A 403 -10.11 -14.25 -11.72
CA THR A 403 -9.16 -13.16 -11.51
C THR A 403 -9.55 -11.91 -12.33
N PRO A 404 -9.40 -10.65 -11.80
CA PRO A 404 -8.96 -10.31 -10.45
C PRO A 404 -10.08 -10.42 -9.40
N GLN A 405 -9.71 -10.60 -8.14
CA GLN A 405 -10.61 -10.52 -6.99
C GLN A 405 -10.07 -9.53 -5.95
N SER A 406 -10.97 -8.88 -5.21
CA SER A 406 -10.58 -7.92 -4.18
C SER A 406 -11.27 -8.23 -2.85
N VAL A 407 -10.59 -7.89 -1.76
CA VAL A 407 -11.13 -7.98 -0.40
C VAL A 407 -10.58 -6.84 0.44
N THR A 408 -11.41 -6.32 1.36
CA THR A 408 -11.09 -5.18 2.21
C THR A 408 -10.94 -5.63 3.66
N SER A 409 -9.96 -5.07 4.37
CA SER A 409 -9.73 -5.26 5.80
C SER A 409 -10.85 -4.67 6.66
N ASP A 410 -10.90 -5.01 7.93
CA ASP A 410 -11.65 -4.25 8.91
C ASP A 410 -11.12 -2.81 9.03
N PRO A 411 -11.93 -1.84 9.45
CA PRO A 411 -11.47 -0.47 9.63
C PRO A 411 -10.54 -0.36 10.85
N LEU A 412 -9.33 0.18 10.63
CA LEU A 412 -8.42 0.59 11.70
C LEU A 412 -8.75 2.02 12.13
N THR A 413 -8.90 2.25 13.45
CA THR A 413 -8.99 3.58 14.05
C THR A 413 -7.74 3.83 14.89
N PRO A 414 -6.74 4.52 14.37
CA PRO A 414 -5.49 4.79 15.08
C PRO A 414 -5.70 5.68 16.31
N THR A 415 -5.01 5.37 17.40
CA THR A 415 -5.04 6.14 18.66
C THR A 415 -3.89 7.15 18.78
N PHE A 416 -2.90 7.08 17.90
CA PHE A 416 -1.76 8.00 17.86
C PHE A 416 -1.57 8.55 16.44
N PRO A 417 -1.11 9.80 16.31
CA PRO A 417 -0.76 10.38 15.02
C PRO A 417 0.57 9.82 14.50
N GLY A 418 0.76 9.88 13.20
CA GLY A 418 1.98 9.44 12.53
C GLY A 418 1.70 8.65 11.27
N TYR A 419 2.68 7.89 10.81
CA TYR A 419 2.58 7.05 9.63
C TYR A 419 2.33 5.60 10.04
N TYR A 420 1.47 4.91 9.30
CA TYR A 420 1.22 3.49 9.43
C TYR A 420 1.46 2.82 8.09
N ALA A 421 2.04 1.64 8.10
CA ALA A 421 2.22 0.82 6.89
C ALA A 421 1.40 -0.46 6.99
N TRP A 422 0.76 -0.82 5.89
CA TRP A 422 0.04 -2.08 5.75
C TRP A 422 0.89 -3.09 4.98
N ILE A 423 0.76 -4.36 5.28
CA ILE A 423 1.27 -5.47 4.49
C ILE A 423 0.14 -6.47 4.35
N ALA A 424 -0.23 -6.77 3.11
CA ALA A 424 -1.21 -7.78 2.79
C ALA A 424 -0.52 -9.02 2.21
N THR A 425 -0.87 -10.20 2.73
CA THR A 425 -0.36 -11.50 2.27
C THR A 425 -1.51 -12.34 1.75
N TYR A 426 -1.46 -12.71 0.48
CA TYR A 426 -2.36 -13.67 -0.12
C TYR A 426 -1.87 -15.09 0.15
N ASN A 427 -2.75 -15.93 0.70
CA ASN A 427 -2.55 -17.34 0.94
C ASN A 427 -3.56 -18.12 0.11
N PRO A 428 -3.16 -18.72 -1.02
CA PRO A 428 -4.06 -19.47 -1.90
C PRO A 428 -4.59 -20.73 -1.23
N ALA A 429 -5.81 -21.13 -1.60
CA ALA A 429 -6.41 -22.39 -1.13
C ALA A 429 -5.70 -23.64 -1.68
N GLY A 430 -4.99 -23.51 -2.78
CA GLY A 430 -4.21 -24.57 -3.41
C GLY A 430 -3.36 -24.02 -4.56
N VAL A 431 -2.48 -24.82 -5.11
CA VAL A 431 -1.54 -24.44 -6.18
C VAL A 431 -2.23 -23.90 -7.45
N VAL A 432 -3.41 -24.35 -7.73
CA VAL A 432 -4.25 -23.88 -8.86
C VAL A 432 -4.77 -22.46 -8.66
N ASN A 433 -4.72 -21.94 -7.44
CA ASN A 433 -5.12 -20.60 -7.08
C ASN A 433 -3.94 -19.63 -7.00
N GLY A 434 -2.76 -20.03 -7.45
CA GLY A 434 -1.54 -19.25 -7.43
C GLY A 434 -0.59 -19.63 -6.30
N ASN A 435 0.41 -18.79 -6.10
CA ASN A 435 1.41 -18.91 -5.03
C ASN A 435 1.14 -17.89 -3.92
N ILE A 436 1.73 -18.09 -2.76
CA ILE A 436 1.76 -17.08 -1.69
C ILE A 436 2.52 -15.87 -2.21
N VAL A 437 1.93 -14.68 -2.01
CA VAL A 437 2.52 -13.39 -2.38
C VAL A 437 2.13 -12.33 -1.35
N SER A 438 3.05 -11.42 -1.07
CA SER A 438 2.85 -10.32 -0.12
C SER A 438 3.26 -9.00 -0.74
N THR A 439 2.60 -7.92 -0.33
CA THR A 439 3.11 -6.56 -0.50
C THR A 439 4.31 -6.33 0.42
N THR A 440 5.04 -5.24 0.21
CA THR A 440 6.22 -4.91 1.01
C THR A 440 6.00 -3.66 1.84
N CYS A 441 6.70 -3.54 2.96
CA CYS A 441 6.67 -2.34 3.80
C CYS A 441 7.10 -1.12 2.99
N ALA A 442 6.28 -0.07 2.97
CA ALA A 442 6.48 1.17 2.22
C ALA A 442 6.14 1.13 0.71
N ASP A 443 5.41 0.13 0.25
CA ASP A 443 4.80 0.19 -1.08
C ASP A 443 3.85 1.40 -1.19
N SER A 444 3.76 1.97 -2.40
CA SER A 444 3.04 3.20 -2.66
C SER A 444 1.55 3.04 -2.51
N GLY A 445 0.78 2.91 -1.80
CA GLY A 445 -0.64 2.61 -1.59
C GLY A 445 -0.88 2.01 -0.22
N GLU A 446 0.19 1.65 0.48
CA GLU A 446 0.18 0.97 1.77
C GLU A 446 0.36 1.92 2.96
N ILE A 447 0.54 3.22 2.72
CA ILE A 447 0.85 4.18 3.77
C ILE A 447 -0.40 4.97 4.17
N LEU A 448 -0.81 4.80 5.41
CA LEU A 448 -1.79 5.65 6.07
C LEU A 448 -1.09 6.77 6.81
N VAL A 449 -1.51 8.02 6.57
CA VAL A 449 -1.06 9.19 7.34
C VAL A 449 -2.16 9.63 8.29
N VAL A 450 -1.87 9.64 9.59
CA VAL A 450 -2.80 10.06 10.65
C VAL A 450 -2.33 11.39 11.22
N ILE A 451 -3.16 12.43 11.09
CA ILE A 451 -2.80 13.78 11.43
C ILE A 451 -3.55 14.22 12.69
N SER A 452 -2.81 14.70 13.69
CA SER A 452 -3.40 15.39 14.84
C SER A 452 -3.01 16.87 14.83
N ALA A 453 -3.92 17.72 15.31
CA ALA A 453 -3.68 19.14 15.54
C ALA A 453 -3.55 19.42 17.03
N SER A 454 -2.76 20.44 17.36
CA SER A 454 -2.74 21.11 18.65
C SER A 454 -2.79 22.63 18.41
N ILE A 455 -3.36 23.38 19.38
CA ILE A 455 -3.47 24.83 19.32
C ILE A 455 -2.97 25.43 20.63
N SER A 456 -2.29 26.55 20.52
CA SER A 456 -1.91 27.42 21.64
C SER A 456 -2.17 28.86 21.25
N THR A 457 -2.47 29.73 22.23
CA THR A 457 -2.74 31.14 21.97
C THR A 457 -1.98 32.06 22.94
N THR A 458 -1.88 33.32 22.56
CA THR A 458 -1.28 34.38 23.40
C THR A 458 -1.96 35.69 23.12
N VAL A 459 -2.59 36.24 24.16
CA VAL A 459 -3.20 37.56 24.15
C VAL A 459 -2.14 38.65 24.26
N SER A 460 -2.20 39.65 23.41
CA SER A 460 -1.25 40.79 23.40
C SER A 460 -1.94 42.11 23.11
N PRO A 461 -1.68 43.13 23.97
CA PRO A 461 -1.05 43.04 25.28
C PRO A 461 -1.95 42.34 26.30
N SER A 462 -1.37 41.67 27.32
CA SER A 462 -2.14 40.94 28.35
C SER A 462 -2.75 41.89 29.42
N THR A 463 -2.33 43.14 29.44
CA THR A 463 -2.93 44.18 30.27
C THR A 463 -3.11 45.46 29.46
N ILE A 464 -4.29 46.01 29.49
CA ILE A 464 -4.63 47.28 28.82
C ILE A 464 -5.39 48.22 29.76
N THR A 465 -5.33 49.50 29.44
CA THR A 465 -6.24 50.48 30.04
C THR A 465 -7.60 50.44 29.39
N PHE A 466 -8.63 50.78 30.16
CA PHE A 466 -9.98 50.91 29.61
C PHE A 466 -10.03 51.85 28.40
N GLY A 467 -10.62 51.42 27.33
CA GLY A 467 -10.62 52.08 26.01
C GLY A 467 -9.47 51.68 25.10
N GLY A 468 -8.52 50.87 25.55
CA GLY A 468 -7.52 50.22 24.75
C GLY A 468 -8.07 48.95 24.09
N SER A 469 -7.27 48.31 23.24
CA SER A 469 -7.62 47.04 22.58
C SER A 469 -6.50 46.02 22.71
N ALA A 470 -6.87 44.75 22.63
CA ALA A 470 -5.94 43.62 22.60
C ALA A 470 -6.34 42.65 21.46
N THR A 471 -5.39 41.85 21.02
CA THR A 471 -5.58 40.78 20.07
C THR A 471 -5.11 39.46 20.68
N ASP A 472 -5.60 38.34 20.17
CA ASP A 472 -5.08 37.02 20.50
C ASP A 472 -4.44 36.41 19.27
N THR A 473 -3.29 35.75 19.43
CA THR A 473 -2.58 35.07 18.36
C THR A 473 -2.61 33.59 18.62
N ALA A 474 -3.30 32.83 17.72
CA ALA A 474 -3.36 31.37 17.75
C ALA A 474 -2.25 30.77 16.89
N THR A 475 -1.58 29.76 17.42
CA THR A 475 -0.59 28.94 16.72
C THR A 475 -1.07 27.51 16.67
N VAL A 476 -1.24 26.97 15.44
CA VAL A 476 -1.63 25.56 15.18
C VAL A 476 -0.40 24.78 14.79
N THR A 477 -0.21 23.64 15.47
CA THR A 477 0.86 22.67 15.18
C THR A 477 0.26 21.31 14.84
N LEU A 478 0.74 20.71 13.74
CA LEU A 478 0.31 19.38 13.28
C LEU A 478 1.39 18.33 13.52
N ILE A 479 0.97 17.10 13.75
CA ILE A 479 1.81 15.90 13.77
C ILE A 479 1.24 14.92 12.73
N PRO A 480 2.05 14.45 11.76
CA PRO A 480 3.47 14.79 11.53
C PRO A 480 3.65 16.24 11.08
N GLY A 481 4.79 16.84 11.48
CA GLY A 481 5.09 18.26 11.26
C GLY A 481 5.26 18.68 9.79
N THR A 482 5.28 17.72 8.86
CA THR A 482 5.27 17.96 7.42
C THR A 482 3.87 18.24 6.86
N ALA A 483 2.81 18.03 7.67
CA ALA A 483 1.44 18.31 7.26
C ALA A 483 1.19 19.82 7.12
N MET A 484 0.25 20.19 6.26
CA MET A 484 -0.08 21.57 6.01
C MET A 484 -1.24 22.03 6.89
N VAL A 485 -1.04 23.13 7.63
CA VAL A 485 -2.14 23.82 8.32
C VAL A 485 -2.97 24.58 7.30
N SER A 486 -4.26 24.33 7.28
CA SER A 486 -5.24 25.06 6.48
C SER A 486 -6.62 24.95 7.14
N GLY A 487 -7.32 26.05 7.23
CA GLY A 487 -8.64 26.10 7.88
C GLY A 487 -8.97 27.48 8.42
N THR A 488 -9.71 27.49 9.52
CA THR A 488 -10.10 28.72 10.21
C THR A 488 -9.92 28.62 11.71
N ILE A 489 -9.74 29.77 12.36
CA ILE A 489 -9.76 29.90 13.82
C ILE A 489 -10.99 30.72 14.22
N ASP A 490 -11.75 30.18 15.17
CA ASP A 490 -12.80 30.89 15.88
C ASP A 490 -12.28 31.36 17.22
N PHE A 491 -12.08 32.67 17.37
CA PHE A 491 -11.72 33.29 18.66
C PHE A 491 -13.00 33.72 19.37
N ARG A 492 -13.11 33.38 20.66
CA ARG A 492 -14.23 33.77 21.53
C ARG A 492 -13.68 34.40 22.78
N VAL A 493 -14.24 35.55 23.17
CA VAL A 493 -13.85 36.31 24.37
C VAL A 493 -14.97 36.24 25.38
N TYR A 494 -14.63 35.97 26.61
CA TYR A 494 -15.54 35.86 27.74
C TYR A 494 -15.14 36.83 28.84
N GLY A 495 -16.10 37.38 29.59
CA GLY A 495 -15.90 38.35 30.65
C GLY A 495 -16.80 39.59 30.48
N PRO A 496 -16.61 40.66 31.26
CA PRO A 496 -15.62 40.78 32.33
C PRO A 496 -15.98 40.02 33.61
N VAL A 497 -14.97 39.49 34.29
CA VAL A 497 -15.10 38.98 35.66
C VAL A 497 -14.20 39.79 36.63
N ALA A 498 -14.64 39.88 37.89
CA ALA A 498 -13.95 40.75 38.85
C ALA A 498 -12.61 40.17 39.34
N THR A 499 -12.41 38.87 39.24
CA THR A 499 -11.21 38.17 39.73
C THR A 499 -10.58 37.36 38.59
N ASN A 500 -9.28 37.10 38.73
CA ASN A 500 -8.57 36.22 37.75
C ASN A 500 -8.89 34.73 37.98
N LEU A 501 -10.18 34.40 38.06
CA LEU A 501 -10.68 33.03 38.12
C LEU A 501 -11.33 32.71 36.78
N PRO A 502 -10.78 31.74 35.98
CA PRO A 502 -11.27 31.48 34.66
C PRO A 502 -12.76 31.09 34.66
N THR A 503 -13.58 31.88 33.99
CA THR A 503 -15.01 31.67 33.88
C THR A 503 -15.45 32.10 32.48
N CYS A 504 -15.70 31.11 31.57
CA CYS A 504 -16.08 31.36 30.18
C CYS A 504 -17.57 31.15 29.96
N THR A 505 -18.41 31.81 30.76
CA THR A 505 -19.88 31.70 30.66
C THR A 505 -20.54 32.92 30.08
N VAL A 506 -19.93 34.12 30.21
CA VAL A 506 -20.47 35.40 29.75
C VAL A 506 -19.73 35.79 28.46
N PRO A 507 -20.34 35.69 27.27
CA PRO A 507 -19.72 36.13 26.03
C PRO A 507 -19.47 37.66 26.02
N ALA A 508 -18.30 38.08 25.61
CA ALA A 508 -17.91 39.50 25.50
C ALA A 508 -17.61 39.89 24.04
N GLY A 509 -17.20 38.93 23.21
CA GLY A 509 -16.90 39.14 21.80
C GLY A 509 -16.51 37.90 21.08
N SER A 510 -16.43 37.95 19.73
CA SER A 510 -15.96 36.86 18.91
C SER A 510 -15.41 37.34 17.57
N PHE A 511 -14.43 36.59 17.05
CA PHE A 511 -13.88 36.73 15.71
C PHE A 511 -13.92 35.34 15.07
N LEU A 512 -14.94 35.05 14.27
CA LEU A 512 -15.20 33.74 13.72
C LEU A 512 -14.68 33.63 12.29
N GLY A 513 -14.20 32.42 11.92
CA GLY A 513 -13.77 32.10 10.56
C GLY A 513 -12.49 32.83 10.14
N VAL A 514 -11.60 33.18 11.07
CA VAL A 514 -10.31 33.81 10.74
C VAL A 514 -9.43 32.79 10.02
N VAL A 515 -9.10 33.06 8.74
CA VAL A 515 -8.36 32.11 7.90
C VAL A 515 -6.93 31.91 8.38
N ILE A 516 -6.51 30.67 8.53
CA ILE A 516 -5.13 30.25 8.83
C ILE A 516 -4.58 29.34 7.74
N GLY A 517 -3.36 29.60 7.31
CA GLY A 517 -2.72 28.86 6.20
C GLY A 517 -3.27 29.26 4.82
N PRO A 518 -3.05 28.43 3.77
CA PRO A 518 -2.27 27.20 3.81
C PRO A 518 -0.77 27.41 4.04
N GLY A 519 -0.17 26.56 4.86
CA GLY A 519 1.28 26.60 5.13
C GLY A 519 1.76 25.37 5.91
N VAL A 520 3.04 25.07 5.81
CA VAL A 520 3.65 23.97 6.58
C VAL A 520 3.54 24.29 8.08
N SER A 521 3.19 23.28 8.88
CA SER A 521 3.11 23.38 10.34
C SER A 521 4.45 23.78 10.97
N PRO A 522 4.47 24.69 12.01
CA PRO A 522 3.33 25.41 12.57
C PRO A 522 2.91 26.64 11.77
N GLN A 523 1.65 27.08 11.93
CA GLN A 523 1.15 28.35 11.39
C GLN A 523 0.47 29.15 12.49
N SER A 524 0.51 30.49 12.36
CA SER A 524 -0.12 31.39 13.32
C SER A 524 -1.03 32.39 12.62
N VAL A 525 -2.08 32.79 13.32
CA VAL A 525 -2.98 33.87 12.88
C VAL A 525 -3.45 34.67 14.10
N THR A 526 -3.65 35.99 13.92
CA THR A 526 -4.09 36.89 14.93
C THR A 526 -5.55 37.28 14.75
N SER A 527 -6.31 37.36 15.84
CA SER A 527 -7.69 37.83 15.86
C SER A 527 -7.81 39.32 15.45
N GLY A 528 -9.02 39.77 15.21
CA GLY A 528 -9.32 41.19 15.21
C GLY A 528 -9.08 41.84 16.57
N ALA A 529 -8.93 43.17 16.60
CA ALA A 529 -8.77 43.93 17.83
C ALA A 529 -10.05 43.91 18.66
N PHE A 530 -9.98 43.37 19.88
CA PHE A 530 -11.08 43.40 20.86
C PHE A 530 -10.93 44.63 21.74
N THR A 531 -11.98 45.48 21.80
CA THR A 531 -12.07 46.64 22.69
C THR A 531 -13.08 46.32 23.78
N PRO A 532 -12.64 46.11 25.03
CA PRO A 532 -13.51 45.78 26.16
C PRO A 532 -14.47 46.94 26.53
N THR A 533 -15.67 46.55 26.93
CA THR A 533 -16.74 47.54 27.36
C THR A 533 -16.71 47.83 28.87
N ALA A 534 -15.95 47.09 29.64
CA ALA A 534 -15.80 47.29 31.08
C ALA A 534 -14.40 46.84 31.54
N THR A 535 -14.03 47.25 32.74
CA THR A 535 -12.81 46.78 33.42
C THR A 535 -13.01 45.38 34.02
N GLY A 536 -11.91 44.63 34.22
CA GLY A 536 -11.90 43.30 34.77
C GLY A 536 -11.05 42.34 33.97
N PHE A 537 -11.24 41.04 34.17
CA PHE A 537 -10.52 40.01 33.48
C PHE A 537 -11.38 39.43 32.36
N TYR A 538 -10.76 39.24 31.23
CA TYR A 538 -11.35 38.56 30.03
C TYR A 538 -10.52 37.36 29.68
N PHE A 539 -11.17 36.29 29.25
CA PHE A 539 -10.55 35.03 28.86
C PHE A 539 -10.88 34.71 27.41
N TRP A 540 -9.89 34.26 26.68
CA TRP A 540 -10.03 33.90 25.29
C TRP A 540 -10.10 32.39 25.17
N ILE A 541 -10.85 31.88 24.17
CA ILE A 541 -10.85 30.51 23.70
C ILE A 541 -10.71 30.58 22.19
N ALA A 542 -9.73 29.86 21.64
CA ALA A 542 -9.56 29.72 20.22
C ALA A 542 -9.85 28.26 19.79
N THR A 543 -10.63 28.10 18.74
CA THR A 543 -10.95 26.79 18.15
C THR A 543 -10.43 26.74 16.73
N TYR A 544 -9.58 25.76 16.44
CA TYR A 544 -9.13 25.46 15.09
C TYR A 544 -10.14 24.54 14.39
N ASN A 545 -10.60 24.95 13.22
CA ASN A 545 -11.49 24.19 12.33
C ASN A 545 -10.71 23.87 11.05
N PRO A 546 -10.21 22.65 10.88
CA PRO A 546 -9.41 22.27 9.71
C PRO A 546 -10.26 22.28 8.43
N ALA A 547 -9.63 22.59 7.29
CA ALA A 547 -10.28 22.58 5.98
C ALA A 547 -10.63 21.16 5.51
N GLY A 548 -9.96 20.13 6.03
CA GLY A 548 -10.20 18.73 5.72
C GLY A 548 -9.31 17.80 6.56
N ALA A 549 -9.47 16.49 6.36
CA ALA A 549 -8.74 15.47 7.12
C ALA A 549 -7.20 15.59 7.01
N ALA A 550 -6.70 16.10 5.89
CA ALA A 550 -5.28 16.38 5.68
C ALA A 550 -4.72 17.53 6.53
N ASN A 551 -5.58 18.26 7.23
CA ASN A 551 -5.22 19.40 8.07
C ASN A 551 -5.41 19.10 9.56
N GLY A 552 -5.63 17.85 9.93
CA GLY A 552 -5.80 17.38 11.31
C GLY A 552 -7.27 17.40 11.78
N ASN A 553 -7.42 17.30 13.09
CA ASN A 553 -8.72 17.32 13.77
C ASN A 553 -9.02 18.71 14.34
N THR A 554 -10.30 19.00 14.64
CA THR A 554 -10.73 20.19 15.38
C THR A 554 -10.15 20.12 16.80
N VAL A 555 -9.54 21.22 17.25
CA VAL A 555 -9.00 21.40 18.60
C VAL A 555 -9.30 22.78 19.12
N SER A 556 -9.45 22.91 20.43
CA SER A 556 -9.71 24.17 21.12
C SER A 556 -8.78 24.33 22.30
N THR A 557 -8.42 25.59 22.62
CA THR A 557 -7.88 25.93 23.96
C THR A 557 -8.96 25.80 25.01
N THR A 558 -8.59 25.74 26.26
CA THR A 558 -9.50 25.69 27.40
C THR A 558 -9.54 27.03 28.14
N CYS A 559 -10.66 27.30 28.80
CA CYS A 559 -10.86 28.53 29.54
C CYS A 559 -9.77 28.74 30.61
N GLY A 560 -9.00 29.80 30.47
CA GLY A 560 -7.93 30.17 31.42
C GLY A 560 -6.60 29.43 31.15
N ASP A 561 -6.40 28.89 29.99
CA ASP A 561 -5.07 28.45 29.59
C ASP A 561 -4.03 29.57 29.69
N ASN A 562 -2.78 29.16 29.86
CA ASN A 562 -1.70 30.13 30.06
C ASN A 562 -1.56 31.00 28.79
N GLY A 563 -1.56 32.34 28.99
CA GLY A 563 -1.47 33.30 27.90
C GLY A 563 -2.82 33.80 27.36
N GLU A 564 -3.97 33.26 27.81
CA GLU A 564 -5.31 33.63 27.32
C GLU A 564 -6.06 34.64 28.18
N THR A 565 -5.40 35.25 29.15
CA THR A 565 -6.01 36.23 30.06
C THR A 565 -5.66 37.65 29.66
N LEU A 566 -6.71 38.46 29.46
CA LEU A 566 -6.57 39.95 29.33
C LEU A 566 -7.06 40.62 30.60
N GLN A 567 -6.24 41.47 31.19
CA GLN A 567 -6.63 42.35 32.27
C GLN A 567 -6.91 43.76 31.75
N VAL A 568 -8.08 44.26 32.06
CA VAL A 568 -8.49 45.63 31.71
C VAL A 568 -8.59 46.47 32.95
N VAL A 569 -7.76 47.46 33.02
CA VAL A 569 -7.65 48.36 34.19
C VAL A 569 -8.04 49.77 33.80
N THR A 570 -8.50 50.54 34.77
CA THR A 570 -8.66 52.01 34.61
C THR A 570 -7.53 52.71 35.27
N ILE A 571 -7.10 53.80 34.66
CA ILE A 571 -6.17 54.74 35.23
C ILE A 571 -6.96 55.92 35.76
N PRO A 572 -6.91 56.24 37.05
CA PRO A 572 -7.47 57.49 37.56
C PRO A 572 -6.88 58.69 36.84
N LYS A 573 -7.69 59.71 36.66
CA LYS A 573 -7.27 60.97 35.96
C LYS A 573 -7.43 62.21 36.84
N ILE A 574 -6.53 63.17 36.65
CA ILE A 574 -6.73 64.50 37.11
C ILE A 574 -7.78 65.14 36.21
N THR A 575 -8.96 65.47 36.76
CA THR A 575 -10.07 66.06 36.04
C THR A 575 -10.16 67.55 36.15
N ALA A 576 -9.59 68.14 37.22
CA ALA A 576 -9.49 69.55 37.42
C ALA A 576 -8.20 69.96 38.19
N PHE A 577 -7.58 71.00 37.75
CA PHE A 577 -6.43 71.65 38.50
C PHE A 577 -6.63 73.16 38.36
N SER A 578 -6.78 73.84 39.48
CA SER A 578 -7.01 75.27 39.55
C SER A 578 -6.14 75.93 40.66
N PHE A 579 -6.00 77.22 40.59
CA PHE A 579 -5.43 77.97 41.65
C PHE A 579 -6.22 79.27 41.97
N THR A 580 -6.17 79.72 43.17
CA THR A 580 -6.74 81.00 43.59
C THR A 580 -5.59 81.82 44.26
N ASN A 581 -5.39 83.05 43.80
CA ASN A 581 -4.41 83.95 44.37
C ASN A 581 -5.11 85.06 45.08
N THR A 582 -4.66 85.35 46.33
CA THR A 582 -5.15 86.47 47.12
C THR A 582 -3.93 87.29 47.54
N PRO A 583 -3.66 88.42 46.87
CA PRO A 583 -2.58 89.31 47.26
C PRO A 583 -2.84 89.90 48.66
N THR A 584 -1.79 90.13 49.48
CA THR A 584 -1.90 90.59 50.86
C THR A 584 -1.17 91.91 51.13
N ASN A 585 -0.39 92.45 50.17
CA ASN A 585 0.19 93.76 50.34
C ASN A 585 0.35 94.55 49.01
N ASN A 586 0.44 95.89 49.11
CA ASN A 586 0.61 96.83 47.99
C ASN A 586 2.06 97.36 47.91
N ASP A 587 3.10 96.61 48.34
CA ASP A 587 4.51 97.01 48.22
C ASP A 587 4.90 97.05 46.74
N PRO A 588 5.40 98.24 46.26
CA PRO A 588 5.72 98.36 44.81
C PRO A 588 7.00 97.57 44.43
N THR A 589 7.74 97.03 45.41
CA THR A 589 8.97 96.25 45.15
C THR A 589 8.82 94.73 45.40
N LEU A 590 7.95 94.35 46.34
CA LEU A 590 7.72 93.00 46.75
C LEU A 590 6.24 92.63 46.74
N GLY A 591 5.85 91.69 45.91
CA GLY A 591 4.50 91.14 45.97
C GLY A 591 4.46 90.02 47.02
N SER A 592 3.42 90.06 47.86
CA SER A 592 3.15 88.97 48.80
C SER A 592 1.66 88.59 48.73
N GLY A 593 1.34 87.38 49.10
CA GLY A 593 -0.02 86.90 49.08
C GLY A 593 -0.16 85.44 49.46
N THR A 594 -1.35 84.98 49.30
CA THR A 594 -1.70 83.54 49.48
C THR A 594 -2.11 82.94 48.16
N VAL A 595 -1.53 81.84 47.82
CA VAL A 595 -1.95 81.00 46.67
C VAL A 595 -2.49 79.69 47.18
N THR A 596 -3.68 79.27 46.68
CA THR A 596 -4.22 77.97 46.99
C THR A 596 -4.33 77.21 45.69
N TYR A 597 -3.66 76.09 45.64
CA TYR A 597 -3.78 75.09 44.52
C TYR A 597 -4.81 74.03 44.91
N ALA A 598 -5.70 73.71 44.01
CA ALA A 598 -6.68 72.69 44.23
C ALA A 598 -6.76 71.80 42.96
N PHE A 599 -6.82 70.48 43.12
CA PHE A 599 -6.97 69.56 42.05
C PHE A 599 -7.88 68.41 42.46
N THR A 600 -8.58 67.84 41.46
CA THR A 600 -9.49 66.68 41.59
C THR A 600 -8.95 65.52 40.84
N ILE A 601 -8.88 64.36 41.46
CA ILE A 601 -8.63 63.06 40.82
C ILE A 601 -9.96 62.32 40.79
N HIS A 602 -10.35 61.85 39.59
CA HIS A 602 -11.50 60.99 39.39
C HIS A 602 -11.07 59.52 39.06
N ASN A 603 -11.64 58.59 39.75
CA ASN A 603 -11.47 57.15 39.43
C ASN A 603 -12.57 56.73 38.48
N PHE A 604 -12.26 56.55 37.21
CA PHE A 604 -13.18 56.02 36.18
C PHE A 604 -13.34 54.49 36.26
N GLY A 605 -12.71 53.82 37.24
CA GLY A 605 -12.77 52.37 37.40
C GLY A 605 -13.98 51.88 38.19
N ALA A 606 -14.35 50.62 37.98
CA ALA A 606 -15.36 49.90 38.73
C ALA A 606 -14.88 49.42 40.12
N THR A 607 -13.59 49.55 40.41
CA THR A 607 -12.96 49.12 41.67
C THR A 607 -12.28 50.33 42.38
N PRO A 608 -12.22 50.36 43.70
CA PRO A 608 -11.49 51.41 44.42
C PRO A 608 -9.99 51.26 44.15
N VAL A 609 -9.26 52.40 44.19
CA VAL A 609 -7.79 52.45 44.10
C VAL A 609 -7.21 53.16 45.32
N THR A 610 -5.98 52.79 45.70
CA THR A 610 -5.22 53.52 46.69
C THR A 610 -4.34 54.55 46.00
N LEU A 611 -4.46 55.82 46.41
CA LEU A 611 -3.67 56.88 45.84
C LEU A 611 -2.36 57.02 46.62
N GLY A 612 -1.31 57.46 45.92
CA GLY A 612 0.01 57.80 46.44
C GLY A 612 0.62 58.96 45.66
N GLY A 613 1.87 59.32 45.99
CA GLY A 613 2.56 60.36 45.29
C GLY A 613 2.57 61.70 46.06
N THR A 614 2.80 62.79 45.35
CA THR A 614 3.00 64.14 46.01
C THR A 614 2.42 65.27 45.16
N LEU A 615 1.95 66.31 45.83
CA LEU A 615 1.85 67.67 45.29
C LEU A 615 3.01 68.53 45.90
N ALA A 616 3.93 68.96 45.09
CA ALA A 616 5.05 69.78 45.46
C ALA A 616 4.82 71.22 44.98
N VAL A 617 5.01 72.18 45.92
CA VAL A 617 4.97 73.59 45.58
C VAL A 617 6.39 74.19 45.75
N SER A 618 6.88 74.88 44.75
CA SER A 618 8.20 75.47 44.66
C SER A 618 8.16 76.72 43.81
N GLY A 619 9.24 77.47 43.75
CA GLY A 619 9.31 78.62 42.85
C GLY A 619 10.57 79.46 43.02
N THR A 620 10.72 80.46 42.16
CA THR A 620 11.77 81.50 42.31
C THR A 620 11.38 82.56 43.32
N ALA A 621 10.08 82.69 43.65
CA ALA A 621 9.60 83.43 44.80
C ALA A 621 9.79 82.60 46.08
N SER A 622 9.98 83.28 47.25
CA SER A 622 9.94 82.57 48.52
C SER A 622 8.53 82.12 48.81
N VAL A 623 8.35 80.78 48.95
CA VAL A 623 7.05 80.15 49.18
C VAL A 623 7.10 79.27 50.43
N THR A 624 6.08 79.38 51.27
CA THR A 624 5.92 78.54 52.46
C THR A 624 4.47 78.10 52.55
N CYS A 625 4.26 76.78 52.58
CA CYS A 625 2.92 76.21 52.66
C CYS A 625 2.59 75.76 54.09
N THR A 626 1.33 75.86 54.46
CA THR A 626 0.85 75.35 55.76
C THR A 626 1.05 73.83 55.82
N GLY A 627 1.94 73.36 56.72
CA GLY A 627 2.27 71.93 56.82
C GLY A 627 3.37 71.44 55.86
N GLY A 628 4.20 72.41 55.29
CA GLY A 628 5.35 72.10 54.39
C GLY A 628 4.99 72.22 52.90
N ASN A 629 6.04 72.36 52.06
CA ASN A 629 5.89 72.67 50.64
C ASN A 629 5.53 71.37 49.80
N THR A 630 5.56 70.16 50.40
CA THR A 630 5.14 68.91 49.76
C THR A 630 3.96 68.31 50.51
N LEU A 631 2.89 68.01 49.79
CA LEU A 631 1.74 67.32 50.33
C LEU A 631 1.83 65.83 49.78
N THR A 632 1.93 64.91 50.73
CA THR A 632 1.81 63.46 50.37
C THR A 632 0.36 63.16 50.07
N LEU A 633 0.12 62.60 48.90
CA LEU A 633 -1.19 62.09 48.47
C LEU A 633 -1.35 60.72 49.07
N SER A 634 -2.45 60.43 49.72
CA SER A 634 -2.77 59.10 50.24
C SER A 634 -4.27 58.94 50.42
N GLY A 635 -4.74 57.76 50.44
CA GLY A 635 -6.14 57.42 50.69
C GLY A 635 -6.74 56.49 49.64
N SER A 636 -7.88 55.89 49.95
CA SER A 636 -8.66 55.06 48.99
C SER A 636 -9.62 55.96 48.23
N LEU A 637 -9.59 55.84 46.90
CA LEU A 637 -10.52 56.51 46.00
C LEU A 637 -11.51 55.46 45.51
N ALA A 638 -12.76 55.54 45.90
CA ALA A 638 -13.81 54.64 45.58
C ALA A 638 -14.06 54.58 44.04
N ALA A 639 -14.68 53.50 43.56
CA ALA A 639 -15.13 53.38 42.17
C ALA A 639 -16.00 54.54 41.78
N ASN A 640 -15.80 55.09 40.60
CA ASN A 640 -16.55 56.22 40.00
C ASN A 640 -16.68 57.42 40.97
N ALA A 641 -15.68 57.73 41.75
CA ALA A 641 -15.67 58.81 42.74
C ALA A 641 -14.60 59.84 42.46
N ASP A 642 -14.80 61.02 43.02
CA ASP A 642 -13.81 62.09 43.05
C ASP A 642 -13.13 62.26 44.44
N VAL A 643 -11.88 62.64 44.44
CA VAL A 643 -11.18 63.16 45.61
C VAL A 643 -10.55 64.47 45.24
N GLN A 644 -10.71 65.43 46.14
CA GLN A 644 -10.07 66.73 45.99
C GLN A 644 -8.92 66.92 46.99
N PHE A 645 -7.84 67.46 46.48
CA PHE A 645 -6.68 67.83 47.28
C PHE A 645 -6.48 69.34 47.10
N SER A 646 -6.10 70.07 48.19
CA SER A 646 -5.76 71.45 48.10
C SER A 646 -4.55 71.75 48.95
N ARG A 647 -3.79 72.77 48.55
CA ARG A 647 -2.62 73.28 49.27
C ARG A 647 -2.60 74.82 49.26
N THR A 648 -2.59 75.40 50.43
CA THR A 648 -2.50 76.85 50.59
C THR A 648 -1.09 77.21 51.05
N CYS A 649 -0.51 78.15 50.33
CA CYS A 649 0.86 78.63 50.57
C CYS A 649 0.93 80.19 50.62
N THR A 650 1.74 80.70 51.43
CA THR A 650 2.09 82.12 51.39
C THR A 650 3.33 82.30 50.50
N TYR A 651 3.38 83.39 49.78
CA TYR A 651 4.51 83.69 48.91
C TYR A 651 4.95 85.12 49.13
N THR A 652 6.25 85.39 48.92
CA THR A 652 6.82 86.73 48.85
C THR A 652 7.89 86.73 47.76
N GLY A 653 7.84 87.69 46.84
CA GLY A 653 8.77 87.76 45.73
C GLY A 653 8.66 89.02 44.90
N THR A 654 9.64 89.28 44.06
CA THR A 654 9.63 90.36 43.08
C THR A 654 8.77 90.02 41.87
N SER A 655 8.28 91.07 41.19
CA SER A 655 7.52 90.90 39.96
C SER A 655 8.30 90.09 38.94
N GLY A 656 7.68 89.07 38.35
CA GLY A 656 8.27 88.13 37.39
C GLY A 656 8.79 86.85 38.02
N GLN A 657 8.92 86.73 39.33
CA GLN A 657 9.19 85.46 39.99
C GLN A 657 7.95 84.58 39.96
N ASN A 658 8.15 83.30 40.05
CA ASN A 658 7.04 82.34 39.94
C ASN A 658 6.90 81.44 41.20
N VAL A 659 5.70 80.96 41.40
CA VAL A 659 5.38 79.85 42.29
C VAL A 659 4.70 78.76 41.38
N SER A 660 5.18 77.60 41.49
CA SER A 660 4.66 76.43 40.69
C SER A 660 4.21 75.27 41.60
N ALA A 661 3.21 74.63 41.25
CA ALA A 661 2.76 73.39 41.86
C ALA A 661 2.82 72.23 40.82
N THR A 662 3.48 71.17 41.23
CA THR A 662 3.60 69.99 40.40
C THR A 662 2.96 68.81 41.14
N ILE A 663 2.08 68.03 40.38
CA ILE A 663 1.45 66.85 40.90
C ILE A 663 2.17 65.65 40.29
N ASP A 664 2.64 64.80 41.17
CA ASP A 664 3.16 63.47 40.83
C ASP A 664 2.30 62.44 41.59
N ALA A 665 1.15 62.13 41.05
CA ALA A 665 0.19 61.25 41.69
C ALA A 665 0.33 59.83 41.15
N THR A 666 0.30 58.85 42.03
CA THR A 666 0.29 57.41 41.70
C THR A 666 -0.97 56.76 42.24
N PHE A 667 -1.27 55.54 41.69
CA PHE A 667 -2.34 54.73 42.21
C PHE A 667 -1.89 53.25 42.30
N THR A 668 -2.54 52.53 43.21
CA THR A 668 -2.46 51.05 43.28
C THR A 668 -3.88 50.52 43.30
N ASP A 669 -4.19 49.57 42.38
CA ASP A 669 -5.47 48.92 42.37
C ASP A 669 -5.52 47.75 43.39
N PRO A 670 -6.70 47.12 43.64
CA PRO A 670 -6.82 45.99 44.56
C PRO A 670 -6.03 44.74 44.17
N ASN A 671 -5.61 44.62 42.89
CA ASN A 671 -4.81 43.53 42.38
C ASN A 671 -3.31 43.80 42.43
N GLY A 672 -2.90 44.97 43.02
CA GLY A 672 -1.51 45.33 43.16
C GLY A 672 -0.90 46.05 41.97
N LEU A 673 -1.67 46.33 40.92
CA LEU A 673 -1.19 47.14 39.79
C LEU A 673 -0.96 48.56 40.22
N THR A 674 0.24 49.07 40.00
CA THR A 674 0.63 50.46 40.29
C THR A 674 0.82 51.24 38.99
N GLY A 675 0.48 52.50 39.01
CA GLY A 675 0.65 53.38 37.86
C GLY A 675 0.61 54.88 38.25
N THR A 676 0.91 55.73 37.28
CA THR A 676 0.78 57.19 37.46
C THR A 676 -0.65 57.61 37.10
N VAL A 677 -1.20 58.53 37.85
CA VAL A 677 -2.47 59.17 37.58
C VAL A 677 -2.29 60.09 36.37
N SER A 678 -3.05 59.81 35.26
CA SER A 678 -2.95 60.61 34.04
C SER A 678 -3.80 61.87 34.13
N GLY A 679 -3.50 62.89 33.36
CA GLY A 679 -4.28 64.11 33.25
C GLY A 679 -3.42 65.33 32.96
N SER A 680 -4.05 66.36 32.49
CA SER A 680 -3.37 67.61 32.18
C SER A 680 -4.20 68.81 32.75
N PRO A 681 -3.55 69.77 33.31
CA PRO A 681 -2.10 69.94 33.54
C PRO A 681 -1.62 69.20 34.78
N SER A 682 -0.40 68.60 34.75
CA SER A 682 0.30 68.06 35.93
C SER A 682 1.16 69.13 36.67
N THR A 683 1.28 70.28 36.05
CA THR A 683 2.03 71.44 36.63
C THR A 683 1.24 72.70 36.37
N TYR A 684 1.18 73.53 37.38
CA TYR A 684 0.54 74.84 37.28
C TYR A 684 1.54 75.93 37.81
N ILE A 685 1.76 77.01 37.02
CA ILE A 685 2.71 78.06 37.31
C ILE A 685 1.94 79.38 37.49
N PHE A 686 2.13 80.00 38.61
CA PHE A 686 1.66 81.34 38.91
C PHE A 686 2.85 82.33 38.93
N THR A 687 2.71 83.42 38.21
CA THR A 687 3.72 84.52 38.21
C THR A 687 3.33 85.64 39.14
N VAL A 688 4.22 85.98 40.00
CA VAL A 688 4.02 87.12 40.93
C VAL A 688 3.91 88.43 40.12
N GLN A 689 2.75 89.11 40.26
CA GLN A 689 2.50 90.37 39.61
C GLN A 689 2.56 91.49 40.61
N ARG A 690 2.87 92.75 40.16
CA ARG A 690 2.71 93.97 40.97
C ARG A 690 1.20 94.19 41.12
N SER A 691 0.80 94.45 42.36
CA SER A 691 -0.55 94.89 42.67
C SER A 691 -0.75 96.34 42.28
#